data_ae6d347ec7f3f5a71e14323828122a3a
#
_entry.id   ae6d347ec7f3f5a71e14323828122a3a
#
_cell.length_a   1.000
_cell.length_b   1.000
_cell.length_c   1.000
_cell.angle_alpha   90.00
_cell.angle_beta   90.00
_cell.angle_gamma   90.00
#
_symmetry.space_group_name_H-M   'P 1'
#
loop_
_entity.id
_entity.type
_entity.pdbx_description
1 polymer ?
#
loop_
_entity_poly.entity_id
_entity_poly.type
_entity_poly.pdbx_seq_one_letter_code
_entity_poly.pdbx_strand_id
1 'polypeptide(L)'
;MSKMTFTPRRAALLAGISIGSMMVGGHAMAQDAATASQAAPADDEAAIVVTGVRASLSSAQSIKRNSDVIVDSIVAEDIGKLPDRNVAEALQRIPGIQVQRQYGEGSSVAIRGLTQVRTELNGRDIFTASGANQLSLEDIPSELLAGIDVYKNPSADLIEDQLSGTINFRTRKPFDFDGFKAAATLTQSHFDLVDKFKPSASLLLSDRWETGIGEIGILASVSYQKTAFRQDTISTEPFYTLDPSVPADAAVLDTLGRTGQTTTLPHGTGIGQVYGDRRRLGTDISVQWRPSDTLELTAEVFRSDYKFRLDDYSFFAYTSTSAIVPQPGAPFTYADNGDFQSGTFIDLPIGDNTSAQTRRSKTTDYSLNLNWKATPNLTISADGQYVDATTKNLRSIFGLNGTADTLYQNISGSVPVVNIGSSTGLTNPATYDSAFYLDNLNESKASDKTARLDAEYRFDAGILSSIKAGLRFADRRNKTIDTGYRYTGLSSIPTDLETVNLDDFFRGDADLFGNIIAFKRGIIRNYQATLDTLGIASAPSYVQSGTNQQLQKTYTGYATAFFKADPVDGNIGVRVVRTDLDVSGYYQQTPIIIDENGNETNGPTVFNPIAVSRSYTSVLPSLNLRIHLTDDLQLRLAAAKNISRPSFTQLNPSLTITEPGSAQQDQVHSTSGGNPYLKPMKSDNLDASLEWYFSRTGSLTAAAFYKRIKNYIQTAVSTRNVTFENGDSYNYEVTSYNNVATGKVKGFELAYQQFFDFLPGPLSGLGMQANFTYVDSKAPSPATAGPVTDVPLELLSKYNYNIVGIYELGGLSARVAYNWRSKYVVTTAGNGTGNLPIFNEPFGQLDASMSYNVTPQFALTLDGVNLTNTRRATYFGIDTRPRDVVVNDRRISLTARISY
;
A
#
# COMPACT_ATOMS: atom_id res chain seq x y z
N MET A 1 -34.74 4.97 -35.88
CA MET A 1 -34.58 3.77 -36.74
C MET A 1 -33.42 4.03 -37.67
N SER A 2 -32.22 3.60 -37.28
CA SER A 2 -31.08 3.50 -38.21
C SER A 2 -30.25 2.29 -37.76
N LYS A 3 -29.92 1.47 -38.72
CA LYS A 3 -29.38 0.13 -38.61
C LYS A 3 -27.92 0.17 -38.24
N MET A 4 -27.53 -0.46 -37.12
CA MET A 4 -26.14 -0.85 -36.82
C MET A 4 -25.79 -2.07 -37.68
N THR A 5 -24.79 -1.93 -38.53
CA THR A 5 -24.16 -3.01 -39.27
C THR A 5 -22.94 -3.48 -38.49
N PHE A 6 -23.02 -4.70 -37.96
CA PHE A 6 -21.87 -5.42 -37.39
C PHE A 6 -20.99 -5.96 -38.53
N THR A 7 -19.71 -5.62 -38.51
CA THR A 7 -18.69 -6.31 -39.30
C THR A 7 -17.92 -7.30 -38.42
N PRO A 8 -17.86 -8.59 -38.73
CA PRO A 8 -17.10 -9.56 -37.94
C PRO A 8 -15.64 -9.60 -38.41
N ARG A 9 -14.69 -9.38 -37.53
CA ARG A 9 -13.28 -9.71 -37.79
C ARG A 9 -12.76 -10.73 -36.78
N ARG A 10 -12.63 -11.97 -37.33
CA ARG A 10 -11.66 -13.02 -37.02
C ARG A 10 -11.61 -13.59 -35.59
N ALA A 11 -12.44 -14.63 -35.40
CA ALA A 11 -12.10 -15.79 -34.61
C ALA A 11 -11.22 -16.71 -35.45
N ALA A 12 -9.99 -16.96 -35.03
CA ALA A 12 -9.19 -18.14 -35.42
C ALA A 12 -7.89 -18.12 -34.63
N LEU A 13 -7.79 -19.01 -33.65
CA LEU A 13 -6.58 -19.78 -33.33
C LEU A 13 -6.85 -20.66 -32.10
N LEU A 14 -7.55 -21.78 -32.37
CA LEU A 14 -7.46 -23.01 -31.58
C LEU A 14 -6.53 -23.94 -32.39
N ALA A 15 -5.29 -24.10 -31.96
CA ALA A 15 -4.38 -25.15 -32.32
C ALA A 15 -3.88 -25.77 -31.02
N GLY A 16 -4.37 -26.90 -30.57
CA GLY A 16 -3.88 -28.19 -30.82
C GLY A 16 -2.63 -28.49 -29.97
N ILE A 17 -2.83 -28.90 -28.66
CA ILE A 17 -1.78 -29.63 -27.93
C ILE A 17 -2.37 -31.01 -27.66
N SER A 18 -1.89 -31.97 -28.46
CA SER A 18 -2.08 -33.41 -28.25
C SER A 18 -1.23 -33.83 -27.05
N ILE A 19 -1.90 -34.23 -25.96
CA ILE A 19 -1.25 -34.91 -24.81
C ILE A 19 -1.37 -36.42 -25.08
N GLY A 20 -0.21 -37.04 -25.26
CA GLY A 20 -0.08 -38.47 -25.36
C GLY A 20 -0.51 -39.16 -24.05
N SER A 21 -1.43 -40.09 -24.21
CA SER A 21 -1.88 -41.03 -23.20
C SER A 21 -0.78 -41.99 -22.77
N MET A 22 -0.47 -42.06 -21.48
CA MET A 22 0.13 -43.22 -20.85
C MET A 22 -0.85 -43.81 -19.84
N MET A 23 -1.47 -44.95 -20.21
CA MET A 23 -2.16 -45.81 -19.28
C MET A 23 -1.13 -46.62 -18.48
N VAL A 24 -1.30 -46.66 -17.18
CA VAL A 24 -0.90 -47.82 -16.38
C VAL A 24 -2.06 -48.17 -15.45
N GLY A 25 -2.42 -49.47 -15.53
CA GLY A 25 -3.63 -50.04 -15.01
C GLY A 25 -3.68 -50.23 -13.50
N GLY A 26 -4.90 -50.37 -13.07
CA GLY A 26 -5.34 -50.42 -11.72
C GLY A 26 -5.01 -51.69 -10.90
N HIS A 27 -5.36 -51.57 -9.64
CA HIS A 27 -6.02 -52.69 -8.89
C HIS A 27 -6.84 -52.08 -7.74
N ALA A 28 -8.12 -52.33 -7.81
CA ALA A 28 -9.05 -52.13 -6.70
C ALA A 28 -8.90 -53.27 -5.69
N MET A 29 -8.98 -52.98 -4.41
CA MET A 29 -9.50 -53.85 -3.38
C MET A 29 -10.24 -53.05 -2.32
N ALA A 30 -11.40 -53.61 -1.98
CA ALA A 30 -12.40 -53.01 -1.11
C ALA A 30 -12.27 -53.53 0.34
N GLN A 31 -12.90 -52.77 1.25
CA GLN A 31 -13.53 -53.12 2.51
C GLN A 31 -12.67 -53.71 3.65
N ASP A 32 -12.71 -53.02 4.81
CA ASP A 32 -13.72 -53.37 5.86
C ASP A 32 -13.76 -52.35 7.00
N ALA A 33 -14.94 -52.19 7.54
CA ALA A 33 -15.32 -51.30 8.62
C ALA A 33 -14.97 -51.88 10.01
N ALA A 34 -14.91 -50.93 10.95
CA ALA A 34 -15.25 -50.99 12.37
C ALA A 34 -14.08 -50.87 13.37
N THR A 35 -14.06 -49.90 14.15
CA THR A 35 -14.51 -49.77 15.53
C THR A 35 -13.98 -48.47 16.13
N ALA A 36 -14.89 -47.73 16.73
CA ALA A 36 -14.60 -46.52 17.48
C ALA A 36 -13.74 -46.81 18.72
N SER A 37 -12.62 -46.13 18.85
CA SER A 37 -11.96 -45.96 20.14
C SER A 37 -11.82 -44.45 20.38
N GLN A 38 -12.47 -43.92 21.39
CA GLN A 38 -12.28 -42.58 21.91
C GLN A 38 -10.82 -42.42 22.35
N ALA A 39 -10.08 -41.60 21.65
CA ALA A 39 -8.82 -41.10 22.13
C ALA A 39 -9.01 -39.58 22.43
N ALA A 40 -8.43 -39.14 23.54
CA ALA A 40 -8.43 -37.78 24.03
C ALA A 40 -7.81 -36.80 23.01
N PRO A 41 -8.16 -35.51 23.05
CA PRO A 41 -7.68 -34.54 22.07
C PRO A 41 -6.17 -34.31 22.24
N ALA A 42 -5.43 -34.70 21.23
CA ALA A 42 -4.06 -34.25 21.05
C ALA A 42 -4.12 -32.84 20.44
N ASP A 43 -3.55 -31.87 21.13
CA ASP A 43 -3.25 -30.53 20.58
C ASP A 43 -2.12 -30.67 19.52
N ASP A 44 -2.47 -31.07 18.31
CA ASP A 44 -1.67 -30.85 17.11
C ASP A 44 -2.48 -29.91 16.20
N GLU A 45 -2.07 -28.64 16.10
CA GLU A 45 -2.49 -27.76 15.01
C GLU A 45 -1.92 -28.31 13.69
N ALA A 46 -2.41 -29.43 13.21
CA ALA A 46 -2.24 -29.84 11.84
C ALA A 46 -2.89 -28.78 10.97
N ALA A 47 -2.12 -28.08 10.15
CA ALA A 47 -2.63 -27.10 9.20
C ALA A 47 -3.58 -27.84 8.24
N ILE A 48 -4.88 -27.71 8.49
CA ILE A 48 -5.93 -28.37 7.72
C ILE A 48 -5.91 -27.76 6.33
N VAL A 49 -5.65 -28.56 5.31
CA VAL A 49 -5.83 -28.17 3.91
C VAL A 49 -7.33 -28.00 3.68
N VAL A 50 -7.75 -26.74 3.66
CA VAL A 50 -9.16 -26.35 3.55
C VAL A 50 -9.55 -26.28 2.08
N THR A 51 -10.69 -26.84 1.70
CA THR A 51 -11.25 -26.75 0.35
C THR A 51 -12.62 -26.09 0.36
N GLY A 52 -12.78 -24.99 -0.40
CA GLY A 52 -14.02 -24.23 -0.52
C GLY A 52 -14.16 -23.06 0.46
N VAL A 53 -15.12 -22.17 0.17
CA VAL A 53 -15.36 -20.94 0.94
C VAL A 53 -15.85 -21.24 2.36
N ARG A 54 -16.76 -22.22 2.48
CA ARG A 54 -17.35 -22.64 3.77
C ARG A 54 -16.28 -23.14 4.74
N ALA A 55 -15.39 -23.99 4.27
CA ALA A 55 -14.32 -24.55 5.07
C ALA A 55 -13.26 -23.48 5.44
N SER A 56 -12.93 -22.57 4.52
CA SER A 56 -12.06 -21.41 4.79
C SER A 56 -12.62 -20.51 5.91
N LEU A 57 -13.92 -20.16 5.85
CA LEU A 57 -14.57 -19.35 6.88
C LEU A 57 -14.65 -20.07 8.24
N SER A 58 -14.92 -21.38 8.25
CA SER A 58 -14.93 -22.20 9.48
C SER A 58 -13.54 -22.24 10.13
N SER A 59 -12.47 -22.42 9.33
CA SER A 59 -11.09 -22.43 9.82
C SER A 59 -10.69 -21.06 10.36
N ALA A 60 -10.99 -19.97 9.64
CA ALA A 60 -10.73 -18.60 10.09
C ALA A 60 -11.45 -18.29 11.41
N GLN A 61 -12.71 -18.74 11.54
CA GLN A 61 -13.50 -18.61 12.78
C GLN A 61 -12.86 -19.40 13.94
N SER A 62 -12.37 -20.61 13.69
CA SER A 62 -11.71 -21.43 14.70
C SER A 62 -10.40 -20.79 15.18
N ILE A 63 -9.58 -20.28 14.29
CA ILE A 63 -8.35 -19.52 14.65
C ILE A 63 -8.71 -18.34 15.57
N LYS A 64 -9.71 -17.54 15.18
CA LYS A 64 -10.16 -16.39 15.98
C LYS A 64 -10.68 -16.81 17.35
N ARG A 65 -11.57 -17.80 17.40
CA ARG A 65 -12.20 -18.29 18.64
C ARG A 65 -11.19 -18.80 19.66
N ASN A 66 -10.17 -19.53 19.21
CA ASN A 66 -9.20 -20.23 20.04
C ASN A 66 -7.96 -19.37 20.38
N SER A 67 -7.73 -18.29 19.71
CA SER A 67 -6.56 -17.42 19.94
C SER A 67 -6.60 -16.77 21.33
N ASP A 68 -5.43 -16.60 21.96
CA ASP A 68 -5.26 -15.87 23.23
C ASP A 68 -5.25 -14.36 23.07
N VAL A 69 -5.21 -13.85 21.82
CA VAL A 69 -5.21 -12.43 21.47
C VAL A 69 -6.32 -12.12 20.47
N ILE A 70 -6.65 -10.85 20.28
CA ILE A 70 -7.63 -10.45 19.24
C ILE A 70 -6.97 -10.56 17.87
N VAL A 71 -7.35 -11.60 17.12
CA VAL A 71 -6.88 -11.89 15.76
C VAL A 71 -8.06 -12.10 14.83
N ASP A 72 -7.91 -11.67 13.59
CA ASP A 72 -8.78 -12.07 12.48
C ASP A 72 -7.90 -12.73 11.42
N SER A 73 -8.39 -13.83 10.83
CA SER A 73 -7.62 -14.60 9.86
C SER A 73 -8.34 -14.72 8.53
N ILE A 74 -7.56 -14.80 7.46
CA ILE A 74 -8.00 -15.22 6.14
C ILE A 74 -7.26 -16.51 5.83
N VAL A 75 -8.01 -17.57 5.60
CA VAL A 75 -7.45 -18.86 5.22
C VAL A 75 -7.69 -19.07 3.73
N ALA A 76 -6.70 -19.61 3.02
CA ALA A 76 -6.83 -19.89 1.60
C ALA A 76 -7.97 -20.90 1.36
N GLU A 77 -8.84 -20.62 0.39
CA GLU A 77 -9.98 -21.48 0.01
C GLU A 77 -9.51 -22.81 -0.57
N ASP A 78 -8.27 -22.82 -1.13
CA ASP A 78 -7.60 -23.97 -1.67
C ASP A 78 -6.10 -23.67 -1.89
N ILE A 79 -5.31 -24.62 -2.34
CA ILE A 79 -3.89 -24.43 -2.64
C ILE A 79 -3.74 -23.34 -3.73
N GLY A 80 -2.99 -22.30 -3.42
CA GLY A 80 -2.77 -21.18 -4.33
C GLY A 80 -4.00 -20.29 -4.58
N LYS A 81 -5.05 -20.38 -3.75
CA LYS A 81 -6.28 -19.58 -3.90
C LYS A 81 -6.64 -18.87 -2.61
N LEU A 82 -6.10 -17.69 -2.39
CA LEU A 82 -6.71 -16.74 -1.47
C LEU A 82 -8.06 -16.24 -2.02
N PRO A 83 -8.97 -15.76 -1.17
CA PRO A 83 -10.24 -15.20 -1.61
C PRO A 83 -10.13 -14.12 -2.67
N ASP A 84 -9.04 -13.39 -2.70
CA ASP A 84 -8.74 -12.33 -3.67
C ASP A 84 -7.30 -12.47 -4.18
N ARG A 85 -7.04 -12.01 -5.40
CA ARG A 85 -5.73 -12.13 -6.06
C ARG A 85 -4.68 -11.14 -5.57
N ASN A 86 -5.11 -10.07 -4.95
CA ASN A 86 -4.25 -9.08 -4.30
C ASN A 86 -4.42 -9.22 -2.79
N VAL A 87 -3.30 -9.29 -2.08
CA VAL A 87 -3.27 -9.45 -0.63
C VAL A 87 -3.99 -8.31 0.09
N ALA A 88 -3.83 -7.06 -0.37
CA ALA A 88 -4.51 -5.91 0.24
C ALA A 88 -6.04 -5.98 0.04
N GLU A 89 -6.50 -6.48 -1.11
CA GLU A 89 -7.93 -6.66 -1.39
C GLU A 89 -8.54 -7.74 -0.48
N ALA A 90 -7.84 -8.84 -0.27
CA ALA A 90 -8.27 -9.88 0.66
C ALA A 90 -8.44 -9.33 2.09
N LEU A 91 -7.53 -8.46 2.52
CA LEU A 91 -7.55 -7.84 3.85
C LEU A 91 -8.78 -6.95 4.11
N GLN A 92 -9.46 -6.42 3.08
CA GLN A 92 -10.70 -5.63 3.25
C GLN A 92 -11.84 -6.38 3.93
N ARG A 93 -11.83 -7.72 3.89
CA ARG A 93 -12.86 -8.55 4.55
C ARG A 93 -12.74 -8.55 6.05
N ILE A 94 -11.60 -8.14 6.59
CA ILE A 94 -11.35 -8.04 8.02
C ILE A 94 -11.91 -6.71 8.53
N PRO A 95 -12.74 -6.72 9.60
CA PRO A 95 -13.23 -5.49 10.23
C PRO A 95 -12.06 -4.56 10.62
N GLY A 96 -12.24 -3.25 10.51
CA GLY A 96 -11.23 -2.27 10.89
C GLY A 96 -10.09 -2.08 9.90
N ILE A 97 -10.08 -2.80 8.77
CA ILE A 97 -9.07 -2.62 7.72
C ILE A 97 -9.61 -1.71 6.62
N GLN A 98 -8.79 -0.73 6.23
CA GLN A 98 -9.04 0.18 5.12
C GLN A 98 -7.88 0.09 4.13
N VAL A 99 -8.18 -0.13 2.84
CA VAL A 99 -7.19 -0.31 1.79
C VAL A 99 -7.01 0.98 1.01
N GLN A 100 -5.75 1.35 0.78
CA GLN A 100 -5.36 2.36 -0.18
C GLN A 100 -5.06 1.70 -1.53
N ARG A 101 -5.50 2.34 -2.62
CA ARG A 101 -5.29 1.83 -3.97
C ARG A 101 -4.44 2.78 -4.79
N GLN A 102 -3.54 2.20 -5.58
CA GLN A 102 -2.73 2.91 -6.56
C GLN A 102 -2.87 2.23 -7.91
N TYR A 103 -3.25 2.98 -8.93
CA TYR A 103 -3.49 2.46 -10.28
C TYR A 103 -4.40 1.21 -10.27
N GLY A 104 -5.55 1.31 -9.60
CA GLY A 104 -6.57 0.27 -9.57
C GLY A 104 -6.29 -0.95 -8.67
N GLU A 105 -5.08 -1.10 -8.08
CA GLU A 105 -4.74 -2.18 -7.14
C GLU A 105 -4.54 -1.68 -5.71
N GLY A 106 -4.88 -2.52 -4.73
CA GLY A 106 -4.56 -2.28 -3.33
C GLY A 106 -3.06 -2.28 -3.08
N SER A 107 -2.52 -1.21 -2.49
CA SER A 107 -1.07 -1.00 -2.28
C SER A 107 -0.68 -1.03 -0.81
N SER A 108 -1.48 -0.48 0.06
CA SER A 108 -1.25 -0.43 1.49
C SER A 108 -2.55 -0.49 2.28
N VAL A 109 -2.44 -0.74 3.57
CA VAL A 109 -3.61 -0.82 4.46
C VAL A 109 -3.41 -0.01 5.73
N ALA A 110 -4.52 0.44 6.30
CA ALA A 110 -4.60 0.95 7.65
C ALA A 110 -5.44 -0.01 8.51
N ILE A 111 -4.99 -0.32 9.72
CA ILE A 111 -5.72 -1.12 10.70
C ILE A 111 -6.24 -0.18 11.78
N ARG A 112 -7.57 -0.15 11.99
CA ARG A 112 -8.21 0.76 12.97
C ARG A 112 -7.76 2.21 12.82
N GLY A 113 -7.53 2.59 11.55
CA GLY A 113 -7.20 3.95 11.19
C GLY A 113 -5.73 4.36 11.28
N LEU A 114 -4.84 3.44 11.52
CA LEU A 114 -3.41 3.72 11.61
C LEU A 114 -2.65 2.94 10.53
N THR A 115 -1.74 3.62 9.86
CA THR A 115 -0.91 3.07 8.77
C THR A 115 0.39 2.42 9.26
N GLN A 116 0.71 2.55 10.56
CA GLN A 116 1.88 1.95 11.18
C GLN A 116 1.63 0.47 11.47
N VAL A 117 1.52 -0.30 10.39
CA VAL A 117 1.29 -1.74 10.38
C VAL A 117 2.64 -2.46 10.32
N ARG A 118 2.80 -3.51 11.12
CA ARG A 118 3.93 -4.43 10.97
C ARG A 118 3.59 -5.54 9.99
N THR A 119 4.56 -5.98 9.18
CA THR A 119 4.42 -7.15 8.31
C THR A 119 5.39 -8.26 8.73
N GLU A 120 4.89 -9.47 8.78
CA GLU A 120 5.64 -10.68 9.12
C GLU A 120 5.40 -11.78 8.08
N LEU A 121 6.38 -12.66 7.91
CA LEU A 121 6.28 -13.92 7.16
C LEU A 121 6.55 -15.06 8.14
N ASN A 122 5.54 -15.90 8.39
CA ASN A 122 5.62 -17.02 9.35
C ASN A 122 6.13 -16.56 10.74
N GLY A 123 5.64 -15.39 11.23
CA GLY A 123 6.02 -14.81 12.53
C GLY A 123 7.40 -14.13 12.57
N ARG A 124 8.05 -13.87 11.42
CA ARG A 124 9.36 -13.21 11.29
C ARG A 124 9.24 -11.89 10.54
N ASP A 125 10.12 -10.96 10.83
CA ASP A 125 10.19 -9.68 10.13
C ASP A 125 10.42 -9.86 8.61
N ILE A 126 9.62 -9.18 7.79
CA ILE A 126 9.89 -9.04 6.37
C ILE A 126 9.61 -7.62 5.90
N PHE A 127 10.42 -7.09 5.00
CA PHE A 127 10.33 -5.69 4.56
C PHE A 127 10.87 -5.47 3.14
N THR A 128 10.53 -4.32 2.56
CA THR A 128 11.05 -3.82 1.29
C THR A 128 12.13 -2.76 1.54
N ALA A 129 13.18 -2.71 0.71
CA ALA A 129 14.31 -1.78 0.90
C ALA A 129 13.99 -0.29 0.66
N SER A 130 12.79 0.06 0.25
CA SER A 130 12.39 1.44 -0.11
C SER A 130 12.19 2.40 1.09
N GLY A 131 12.81 2.12 2.23
CA GLY A 131 12.79 2.98 3.42
C GLY A 131 11.58 2.79 4.33
N ALA A 132 10.65 1.91 3.99
CA ALA A 132 9.56 1.48 4.86
C ALA A 132 10.02 0.34 5.79
N ASN A 133 9.48 0.32 7.02
CA ASN A 133 9.74 -0.77 7.98
C ASN A 133 8.81 -1.97 7.74
N GLN A 134 8.13 -2.03 6.61
CA GLN A 134 7.14 -3.05 6.25
C GLN A 134 7.34 -3.52 4.81
N LEU A 135 6.85 -4.69 4.49
CA LEU A 135 6.79 -5.18 3.13
C LEU A 135 5.66 -4.49 2.37
N SER A 136 5.94 -4.04 1.16
CA SER A 136 4.88 -3.55 0.26
C SER A 136 3.93 -4.70 -0.09
N LEU A 137 2.64 -4.52 0.15
CA LEU A 137 1.62 -5.55 -0.15
C LEU A 137 1.53 -5.85 -1.65
N GLU A 138 1.97 -4.91 -2.50
CA GLU A 138 2.08 -5.12 -3.94
C GLU A 138 3.16 -6.14 -4.32
N ASP A 139 4.17 -6.33 -3.47
CA ASP A 139 5.32 -7.19 -3.79
C ASP A 139 5.02 -8.69 -3.56
N ILE A 140 3.95 -9.02 -2.82
CA ILE A 140 3.65 -10.40 -2.40
C ILE A 140 2.71 -11.08 -3.40
N PRO A 141 3.11 -12.21 -4.02
CA PRO A 141 2.20 -13.07 -4.75
C PRO A 141 1.27 -13.83 -3.79
N SER A 142 -0.03 -13.60 -3.92
CA SER A 142 -1.04 -14.23 -3.06
C SER A 142 -1.09 -15.75 -3.18
N GLU A 143 -0.67 -16.29 -4.32
CA GLU A 143 -0.68 -17.72 -4.62
C GLU A 143 0.31 -18.54 -3.76
N LEU A 144 1.33 -17.88 -3.17
CA LEU A 144 2.28 -18.54 -2.27
C LEU A 144 1.77 -18.68 -0.83
N LEU A 145 0.64 -18.03 -0.50
CA LEU A 145 0.16 -17.94 0.87
C LEU A 145 -0.86 -19.05 1.21
N ALA A 146 -0.73 -19.61 2.39
CA ALA A 146 -1.73 -20.46 3.04
C ALA A 146 -2.81 -19.66 3.75
N GLY A 147 -2.44 -18.46 4.23
CA GLY A 147 -3.35 -17.56 4.93
C GLY A 147 -2.69 -16.29 5.38
N ILE A 148 -3.48 -15.42 5.99
CA ILE A 148 -3.05 -14.13 6.54
C ILE A 148 -3.71 -13.96 7.90
N ASP A 149 -2.91 -13.72 8.94
CA ASP A 149 -3.41 -13.39 10.28
C ASP A 149 -3.19 -11.93 10.58
N VAL A 150 -4.21 -11.27 11.11
CA VAL A 150 -4.16 -9.86 11.50
C VAL A 150 -4.35 -9.74 13.00
N TYR A 151 -3.25 -9.53 13.72
CA TYR A 151 -3.24 -9.28 15.15
C TYR A 151 -3.57 -7.82 15.42
N LYS A 152 -4.66 -7.53 16.14
CA LYS A 152 -5.15 -6.16 16.38
C LYS A 152 -4.72 -5.59 17.74
N ASN A 153 -4.26 -6.45 18.64
CA ASN A 153 -3.68 -6.06 19.91
C ASN A 153 -2.38 -6.83 20.16
N PRO A 154 -1.40 -6.24 20.89
CA PRO A 154 -0.15 -6.91 21.20
C PRO A 154 -0.28 -7.90 22.37
N SER A 155 0.61 -8.90 22.35
CA SER A 155 1.02 -9.71 23.48
C SER A 155 2.54 -9.61 23.64
N ALA A 156 3.07 -9.90 24.82
CA ALA A 156 4.51 -9.71 25.07
C ALA A 156 5.41 -10.68 24.27
N ASP A 157 4.90 -11.82 23.84
CA ASP A 157 5.59 -12.81 23.00
C ASP A 157 5.55 -12.45 21.51
N LEU A 158 4.65 -11.56 21.06
CA LEU A 158 4.65 -11.02 19.71
C LEU A 158 5.75 -9.96 19.53
N ILE A 159 6.26 -9.82 18.31
CA ILE A 159 7.31 -8.84 18.04
C ILE A 159 6.72 -7.42 18.16
N GLU A 160 7.49 -6.51 18.75
CA GLU A 160 7.11 -5.09 18.92
C GLU A 160 7.03 -4.35 17.57
N ASP A 161 6.71 -3.05 17.60
CA ASP A 161 6.59 -2.16 16.41
C ASP A 161 5.27 -2.30 15.66
N GLN A 162 4.18 -2.57 16.38
CA GLN A 162 2.85 -2.86 15.86
C GLN A 162 1.80 -1.87 16.39
N LEU A 163 1.98 -0.57 16.14
CA LEU A 163 1.08 0.48 16.70
C LEU A 163 -0.38 0.25 16.31
N SER A 164 -0.62 -0.11 15.06
CA SER A 164 -1.95 -0.42 14.53
C SER A 164 -2.30 -1.90 14.67
N GLY A 165 -1.34 -2.77 14.42
CA GLY A 165 -1.46 -4.22 14.40
C GLY A 165 -0.37 -4.87 13.55
N THR A 166 -0.37 -6.20 13.51
CA THR A 166 0.55 -7.00 12.71
C THR A 166 -0.21 -7.79 11.66
N ILE A 167 0.29 -7.81 10.44
CA ILE A 167 -0.14 -8.70 9.37
C ILE A 167 0.92 -9.78 9.20
N ASN A 168 0.57 -11.02 9.54
CA ASN A 168 1.44 -12.18 9.39
C ASN A 168 0.98 -13.00 8.19
N PHE A 169 1.85 -13.10 7.19
CA PHE A 169 1.66 -13.96 6.02
C PHE A 169 2.14 -15.36 6.33
N ARG A 170 1.29 -16.34 6.12
CA ARG A 170 1.64 -17.75 6.30
C ARG A 170 1.86 -18.42 4.95
N THR A 171 3.01 -19.03 4.74
CA THR A 171 3.27 -19.93 3.61
C THR A 171 2.87 -21.35 3.96
N ARG A 172 2.77 -22.23 2.95
CA ARG A 172 2.57 -23.64 3.17
C ARG A 172 3.87 -24.34 3.52
N LYS A 173 3.77 -25.41 4.31
CA LYS A 173 4.91 -26.24 4.70
C LYS A 173 4.71 -27.68 4.21
N PRO A 174 5.80 -28.46 4.03
CA PRO A 174 5.68 -29.86 3.59
C PRO A 174 4.76 -30.71 4.47
N PHE A 175 4.83 -30.55 5.79
CA PHE A 175 4.05 -31.34 6.73
C PHE A 175 2.59 -30.89 6.86
N ASP A 176 2.17 -29.84 6.13
CA ASP A 176 0.75 -29.51 5.96
C ASP A 176 0.01 -30.53 5.08
N PHE A 177 0.74 -31.45 4.40
CA PHE A 177 0.22 -32.45 3.48
C PHE A 177 0.61 -33.87 3.91
N ASP A 178 -0.27 -34.82 3.64
CA ASP A 178 -0.08 -36.23 4.02
C ASP A 178 0.71 -37.08 2.99
N GLY A 179 1.50 -36.42 2.14
CA GLY A 179 2.30 -37.08 1.11
C GLY A 179 2.47 -36.17 -0.12
N PHE A 180 2.57 -36.83 -1.30
CA PHE A 180 2.74 -36.07 -2.54
C PHE A 180 1.53 -35.15 -2.82
N LYS A 181 1.80 -33.89 -3.11
CA LYS A 181 0.82 -32.87 -3.49
C LYS A 181 1.35 -32.03 -4.65
N ALA A 182 0.53 -31.85 -5.68
CA ALA A 182 0.84 -30.99 -6.81
C ALA A 182 -0.36 -30.09 -7.11
N ALA A 183 -0.13 -28.80 -7.29
CA ALA A 183 -1.16 -27.85 -7.71
C ALA A 183 -0.61 -26.87 -8.72
N ALA A 184 -1.39 -26.58 -9.77
CA ALA A 184 -1.03 -25.61 -10.79
C ALA A 184 -2.23 -24.72 -11.13
N THR A 185 -1.97 -23.42 -11.35
CA THR A 185 -2.97 -22.48 -11.84
C THR A 185 -2.49 -21.80 -13.12
N LEU A 186 -3.42 -21.55 -14.03
CA LEU A 186 -3.20 -20.71 -15.21
C LEU A 186 -4.33 -19.71 -15.31
N THR A 187 -3.98 -18.43 -15.39
CA THR A 187 -4.95 -17.34 -15.46
C THR A 187 -4.68 -16.44 -16.64
N GLN A 188 -5.76 -16.03 -17.32
CA GLN A 188 -5.74 -14.96 -18.30
C GLN A 188 -6.63 -13.82 -17.82
N SER A 189 -6.06 -12.62 -17.70
CA SER A 189 -6.79 -11.41 -17.28
C SER A 189 -6.87 -10.40 -18.40
N HIS A 190 -8.03 -9.79 -18.60
CA HIS A 190 -8.27 -8.66 -19.49
C HIS A 190 -8.48 -7.38 -18.65
N PHE A 191 -7.80 -6.31 -19.02
CA PHE A 191 -7.88 -4.97 -18.45
C PHE A 191 -8.49 -4.07 -19.49
N ASP A 192 -9.70 -3.59 -19.27
CA ASP A 192 -10.56 -3.02 -20.32
C ASP A 192 -10.14 -1.62 -20.80
N LEU A 193 -9.72 -0.73 -19.88
CA LEU A 193 -9.33 0.64 -20.24
C LEU A 193 -7.99 0.66 -21.00
N VAL A 194 -7.03 -0.19 -20.60
CA VAL A 194 -5.74 -0.35 -21.31
C VAL A 194 -5.84 -1.33 -22.49
N ASP A 195 -6.94 -2.05 -22.61
CA ASP A 195 -7.24 -3.09 -23.61
C ASP A 195 -6.09 -4.11 -23.76
N LYS A 196 -5.71 -4.76 -22.64
CA LYS A 196 -4.61 -5.74 -22.65
C LYS A 196 -4.97 -7.02 -21.91
N PHE A 197 -4.53 -8.13 -22.53
CA PHE A 197 -4.53 -9.45 -21.91
C PHE A 197 -3.18 -9.73 -21.25
N LYS A 198 -3.21 -10.25 -20.00
CA LYS A 198 -2.00 -10.60 -19.24
C LYS A 198 -2.14 -11.99 -18.61
N PRO A 199 -1.14 -12.88 -18.83
CA PRO A 199 -1.12 -14.21 -18.23
C PRO A 199 -0.54 -14.18 -16.80
N SER A 200 -0.99 -15.14 -15.97
CA SER A 200 -0.38 -15.48 -14.68
C SER A 200 -0.40 -16.99 -14.50
N ALA A 201 0.59 -17.54 -13.81
CA ALA A 201 0.69 -18.97 -13.55
C ALA A 201 1.31 -19.22 -12.17
N SER A 202 0.90 -20.30 -11.51
CA SER A 202 1.56 -20.79 -10.29
C SER A 202 1.68 -22.31 -10.31
N LEU A 203 2.68 -22.81 -9.59
CA LEU A 203 2.95 -24.24 -9.40
C LEU A 203 3.38 -24.45 -7.95
N LEU A 204 2.81 -25.47 -7.29
CA LEU A 204 3.24 -25.98 -6.01
C LEU A 204 3.46 -27.48 -6.15
N LEU A 205 4.59 -27.94 -5.63
CA LEU A 205 4.94 -29.34 -5.48
C LEU A 205 5.38 -29.58 -4.04
N SER A 206 4.85 -30.60 -3.40
CA SER A 206 5.24 -31.02 -2.05
C SER A 206 5.26 -32.53 -1.96
N ASP A 207 6.19 -33.06 -1.21
CA ASP A 207 6.19 -34.48 -0.84
C ASP A 207 6.81 -34.67 0.55
N ARG A 208 6.51 -35.80 1.16
CA ARG A 208 6.87 -36.14 2.52
C ARG A 208 7.14 -37.62 2.61
N TRP A 209 8.23 -38.00 3.25
CA TRP A 209 8.74 -39.37 3.30
C TRP A 209 9.16 -39.76 4.72
N GLU A 210 8.79 -40.96 5.12
CA GLU A 210 9.34 -41.68 6.26
C GLU A 210 10.72 -42.21 5.87
N THR A 211 11.76 -41.92 6.64
CA THR A 211 13.14 -42.36 6.37
C THR A 211 13.80 -42.99 7.59
N GLY A 212 14.94 -43.64 7.42
CA GLY A 212 15.70 -44.20 8.55
C GLY A 212 16.30 -43.15 9.51
N ILE A 213 16.25 -41.83 9.13
CA ILE A 213 16.68 -40.69 9.96
C ILE A 213 15.51 -39.82 10.40
N GLY A 214 14.29 -40.33 10.32
CA GLY A 214 13.03 -39.62 10.63
C GLY A 214 12.30 -39.17 9.38
N GLU A 215 11.25 -38.41 9.60
CA GLU A 215 10.40 -37.88 8.56
C GLU A 215 11.02 -36.63 7.89
N ILE A 216 11.03 -36.61 6.57
CA ILE A 216 11.53 -35.47 5.77
C ILE A 216 10.45 -35.02 4.79
N GLY A 217 10.20 -33.72 4.72
CA GLY A 217 9.30 -33.15 3.72
C GLY A 217 10.00 -32.02 2.94
N ILE A 218 9.68 -31.90 1.66
CA ILE A 218 10.16 -30.83 0.77
C ILE A 218 8.97 -30.22 0.06
N LEU A 219 8.92 -28.88 0.06
CA LEU A 219 7.94 -28.10 -0.71
C LEU A 219 8.65 -27.08 -1.57
N ALA A 220 8.22 -26.93 -2.81
CA ALA A 220 8.63 -25.88 -3.72
C ALA A 220 7.38 -25.25 -4.36
N SER A 221 7.28 -23.94 -4.28
CA SER A 221 6.20 -23.15 -4.88
C SER A 221 6.76 -21.99 -5.69
N VAL A 222 6.19 -21.74 -6.85
CA VAL A 222 6.51 -20.61 -7.72
C VAL A 222 5.24 -19.96 -8.23
N SER A 223 5.20 -18.62 -8.21
CA SER A 223 4.12 -17.83 -8.79
C SER A 223 4.69 -16.77 -9.71
N TYR A 224 4.14 -16.67 -10.91
CA TYR A 224 4.44 -15.65 -11.89
C TYR A 224 3.16 -14.91 -12.28
N GLN A 225 3.08 -13.62 -11.96
CA GLN A 225 1.91 -12.79 -12.22
C GLN A 225 2.28 -11.58 -13.08
N LYS A 226 1.49 -11.34 -14.13
CA LYS A 226 1.51 -10.10 -14.89
C LYS A 226 0.16 -9.39 -14.80
N THR A 227 0.19 -8.07 -14.61
CA THR A 227 -0.98 -7.19 -14.72
C THR A 227 -0.65 -5.99 -15.59
N ALA A 228 -1.67 -5.36 -16.15
CA ALA A 228 -1.56 -4.07 -16.83
C ALA A 228 -2.54 -3.10 -16.18
N PHE A 229 -2.34 -1.81 -16.43
CA PHE A 229 -3.27 -0.79 -16.01
C PHE A 229 -3.20 0.43 -16.93
N ARG A 230 -4.33 1.14 -16.99
CA ARG A 230 -4.42 2.53 -17.40
C ARG A 230 -5.18 3.32 -16.33
N GLN A 231 -4.74 4.53 -16.12
CA GLN A 231 -5.42 5.49 -15.27
C GLN A 231 -5.53 6.80 -16.04
N ASP A 232 -6.73 7.33 -16.16
CA ASP A 232 -6.98 8.66 -16.68
C ASP A 232 -7.33 9.59 -15.51
N THR A 233 -6.78 10.80 -15.53
CA THR A 233 -6.92 11.79 -14.46
C THR A 233 -7.18 13.15 -15.07
N ILE A 234 -8.21 13.87 -14.56
CA ILE A 234 -8.36 15.31 -14.75
C ILE A 234 -8.04 15.95 -13.40
N SER A 235 -7.12 16.90 -13.40
CA SER A 235 -6.71 17.63 -12.20
C SER A 235 -7.00 19.12 -12.32
N THR A 236 -7.29 19.73 -11.19
CA THR A 236 -7.28 21.18 -11.01
C THR A 236 -6.07 21.52 -10.17
N GLU A 237 -5.29 22.49 -10.61
CA GLU A 237 -4.13 22.95 -9.85
C GLU A 237 -4.55 23.65 -8.55
N PRO A 238 -3.67 23.78 -7.55
CA PRO A 238 -4.01 24.39 -6.27
C PRO A 238 -4.66 25.77 -6.42
N PHE A 239 -5.56 26.07 -5.50
CA PHE A 239 -6.32 27.32 -5.51
C PHE A 239 -5.56 28.44 -4.77
N TYR A 240 -5.72 29.66 -5.24
CA TYR A 240 -5.29 30.88 -4.57
C TYR A 240 -6.47 31.82 -4.36
N THR A 241 -6.42 32.63 -3.31
CA THR A 241 -7.49 33.54 -2.94
C THR A 241 -7.04 34.96 -3.16
N LEU A 242 -7.84 35.75 -3.90
CA LEU A 242 -7.66 37.19 -4.08
C LEU A 242 -8.38 37.91 -2.93
N ASP A 243 -7.63 38.79 -2.25
CA ASP A 243 -8.12 39.59 -1.12
C ASP A 243 -8.34 41.05 -1.55
N PRO A 244 -9.56 41.61 -1.50
CA PRO A 244 -9.84 42.95 -1.91
C PRO A 244 -9.10 44.03 -1.07
N SER A 245 -8.55 43.69 0.08
CA SER A 245 -7.72 44.55 0.89
C SER A 245 -6.28 44.72 0.37
N VAL A 246 -5.84 43.81 -0.52
CA VAL A 246 -4.54 43.86 -1.19
C VAL A 246 -4.65 44.63 -2.51
N PRO A 247 -3.96 45.73 -2.73
CA PRO A 247 -4.15 46.57 -3.93
C PRO A 247 -3.95 45.84 -5.26
N ALA A 248 -2.97 44.90 -5.34
CA ALA A 248 -2.73 44.10 -6.53
C ALA A 248 -3.90 43.17 -6.84
N ASP A 249 -4.46 42.53 -5.82
CA ASP A 249 -5.60 41.63 -5.95
C ASP A 249 -6.88 42.39 -6.27
N ALA A 250 -7.07 43.57 -5.68
CA ALA A 250 -8.22 44.44 -5.94
C ALA A 250 -8.33 44.81 -7.42
N ALA A 251 -7.18 45.14 -8.08
CA ALA A 251 -7.17 45.42 -9.51
C ALA A 251 -7.59 44.21 -10.37
N VAL A 252 -7.18 43.03 -10.00
CA VAL A 252 -7.62 41.79 -10.65
C VAL A 252 -9.10 41.53 -10.40
N LEU A 253 -9.58 41.68 -9.15
CA LEU A 253 -10.99 41.54 -8.78
C LEU A 253 -11.91 42.48 -9.55
N ASP A 254 -11.46 43.73 -9.80
CA ASP A 254 -12.19 44.69 -10.64
C ASP A 254 -12.35 44.18 -12.08
N THR A 255 -11.29 43.59 -12.65
CA THR A 255 -11.31 42.99 -13.99
C THR A 255 -12.24 41.78 -14.07
N LEU A 256 -12.36 41.05 -12.98
CA LEU A 256 -13.25 39.90 -12.85
C LEU A 256 -14.72 40.24 -12.54
N GLY A 257 -15.04 41.56 -12.36
CA GLY A 257 -16.36 42.01 -11.92
C GLY A 257 -16.70 41.61 -10.47
N ARG A 258 -15.65 41.45 -9.63
CA ARG A 258 -15.75 40.99 -8.23
C ARG A 258 -15.26 42.04 -7.23
N THR A 259 -15.36 43.35 -7.60
CA THR A 259 -14.94 44.46 -6.76
C THR A 259 -15.35 44.29 -5.30
N GLY A 260 -14.40 44.34 -4.39
CA GLY A 260 -14.64 44.27 -2.95
C GLY A 260 -15.06 42.87 -2.42
N GLN A 261 -15.00 41.84 -3.24
CA GLN A 261 -15.39 40.46 -2.88
C GLN A 261 -14.19 39.51 -2.94
N THR A 262 -13.91 38.85 -1.82
CA THR A 262 -12.92 37.74 -1.80
C THR A 262 -13.32 36.69 -2.83
N THR A 263 -12.37 36.29 -3.67
CA THR A 263 -12.60 35.33 -4.77
C THR A 263 -11.47 34.35 -4.84
N THR A 264 -11.77 33.05 -5.02
CA THR A 264 -10.78 31.99 -5.09
C THR A 264 -10.78 31.36 -6.47
N LEU A 265 -9.62 31.25 -7.07
CA LEU A 265 -9.40 30.78 -8.43
C LEU A 265 -8.38 29.62 -8.46
N PRO A 266 -8.49 28.67 -9.41
CA PRO A 266 -7.48 27.63 -9.59
C PRO A 266 -6.22 28.19 -10.28
N HIS A 267 -5.04 27.66 -9.94
CA HIS A 267 -3.79 27.92 -10.63
C HIS A 267 -3.70 27.29 -12.03
N GLY A 268 -4.78 26.66 -12.50
CA GLY A 268 -4.83 26.00 -13.78
C GLY A 268 -5.47 24.62 -13.71
N THR A 269 -5.15 23.82 -14.68
CA THR A 269 -5.69 22.46 -14.85
C THR A 269 -4.67 21.54 -15.50
N GLY A 270 -4.87 20.23 -15.35
CA GLY A 270 -4.08 19.22 -16.02
C GLY A 270 -4.91 17.98 -16.39
N ILE A 271 -4.44 17.27 -17.38
CA ILE A 271 -4.86 15.91 -17.69
C ILE A 271 -3.67 14.98 -17.59
N GLY A 272 -3.91 13.75 -17.18
CA GLY A 272 -2.90 12.71 -17.12
C GLY A 272 -3.43 11.38 -17.61
N GLN A 273 -2.68 10.72 -18.48
CA GLN A 273 -2.98 9.39 -18.97
C GLN A 273 -1.81 8.47 -18.67
N VAL A 274 -1.95 7.65 -17.65
CA VAL A 274 -0.90 6.76 -17.15
C VAL A 274 -1.14 5.34 -17.62
N TYR A 275 -0.14 4.75 -18.25
CA TYR A 275 -0.13 3.33 -18.65
C TYR A 275 0.93 2.59 -17.86
N GLY A 276 0.67 1.34 -17.51
CA GLY A 276 1.70 0.55 -16.86
C GLY A 276 1.51 -0.94 -16.89
N ASP A 277 2.53 -1.62 -16.41
CA ASP A 277 2.50 -3.05 -16.13
C ASP A 277 3.25 -3.39 -14.84
N ARG A 278 2.77 -4.44 -14.19
CA ARG A 278 3.41 -5.07 -13.03
C ARG A 278 3.78 -6.51 -13.36
N ARG A 279 4.93 -6.93 -12.90
CA ARG A 279 5.36 -8.32 -12.94
C ARG A 279 5.81 -8.73 -11.54
N ARG A 280 5.19 -9.78 -11.01
CA ARG A 280 5.58 -10.41 -9.74
C ARG A 280 6.09 -11.82 -10.04
N LEU A 281 7.26 -12.15 -9.50
CA LEU A 281 7.78 -13.51 -9.47
C LEU A 281 8.07 -13.84 -8.01
N GLY A 282 7.34 -14.79 -7.47
CA GLY A 282 7.55 -15.29 -6.13
C GLY A 282 8.00 -16.74 -6.15
N THR A 283 8.87 -17.10 -5.22
CA THR A 283 9.27 -18.48 -4.98
C THR A 283 9.31 -18.73 -3.49
N ASP A 284 8.87 -19.89 -3.09
CA ASP A 284 8.96 -20.41 -1.72
C ASP A 284 9.44 -21.86 -1.76
N ILE A 285 10.55 -22.14 -1.07
CA ILE A 285 11.13 -23.46 -0.95
C ILE A 285 11.32 -23.73 0.54
N SER A 286 10.74 -24.82 1.03
CA SER A 286 10.88 -25.21 2.42
C SER A 286 11.19 -26.69 2.54
N VAL A 287 12.01 -27.02 3.54
CA VAL A 287 12.39 -28.37 3.95
C VAL A 287 12.08 -28.50 5.42
N GLN A 288 11.33 -29.55 5.76
CA GLN A 288 11.09 -29.94 7.14
C GLN A 288 11.74 -31.29 7.43
N TRP A 289 12.34 -31.40 8.59
CA TRP A 289 12.93 -32.64 9.07
C TRP A 289 12.52 -32.89 10.52
N ARG A 290 11.87 -34.03 10.77
CA ARG A 290 11.44 -34.52 12.08
C ARG A 290 12.19 -35.81 12.41
N PRO A 291 13.41 -35.72 12.97
CA PRO A 291 14.20 -36.88 13.33
C PRO A 291 13.57 -37.71 14.46
N SER A 292 12.70 -37.11 15.25
CA SER A 292 11.92 -37.76 16.32
C SER A 292 10.64 -36.95 16.58
N ASP A 293 9.67 -37.51 17.28
CA ASP A 293 8.41 -36.85 17.66
C ASP A 293 8.61 -35.60 18.53
N THR A 294 9.80 -35.43 19.07
CA THR A 294 10.14 -34.31 19.96
C THR A 294 10.96 -33.21 19.28
N LEU A 295 11.51 -33.43 18.08
CA LEU A 295 12.36 -32.47 17.41
C LEU A 295 11.94 -32.26 15.98
N GLU A 296 11.72 -31.01 15.61
CA GLU A 296 11.43 -30.57 14.23
C GLU A 296 12.34 -29.41 13.82
N LEU A 297 12.90 -29.51 12.62
CA LEU A 297 13.67 -28.45 11.97
C LEU A 297 12.93 -28.04 10.68
N THR A 298 12.83 -26.72 10.47
CA THR A 298 12.28 -26.15 9.24
C THR A 298 13.27 -25.14 8.66
N ALA A 299 13.71 -25.36 7.43
CA ALA A 299 14.48 -24.41 6.65
C ALA A 299 13.62 -23.88 5.51
N GLU A 300 13.67 -22.57 5.28
CA GLU A 300 12.83 -21.91 4.27
C GLU A 300 13.61 -20.82 3.53
N VAL A 301 13.35 -20.72 2.23
CA VAL A 301 13.80 -19.63 1.38
C VAL A 301 12.59 -19.06 0.66
N PHE A 302 12.19 -17.85 1.06
CA PHE A 302 11.14 -17.10 0.38
C PHE A 302 11.77 -15.96 -0.43
N ARG A 303 11.31 -15.77 -1.68
CA ARG A 303 11.78 -14.70 -2.54
C ARG A 303 10.64 -14.05 -3.31
N SER A 304 10.62 -12.71 -3.29
CA SER A 304 9.79 -11.87 -4.15
C SER A 304 10.65 -10.99 -5.05
N ASP A 305 10.36 -10.98 -6.36
CA ASP A 305 10.92 -10.09 -7.38
C ASP A 305 9.76 -9.34 -8.07
N TYR A 306 9.57 -8.10 -7.68
CA TYR A 306 8.53 -7.22 -8.21
C TYR A 306 9.14 -6.20 -9.15
N LYS A 307 8.57 -6.11 -10.37
CA LYS A 307 8.91 -5.07 -11.33
C LYS A 307 7.65 -4.29 -11.71
N PHE A 308 7.71 -3.00 -11.47
CA PHE A 308 6.70 -2.01 -11.83
C PHE A 308 7.25 -1.11 -12.92
N ARG A 309 6.47 -0.90 -13.97
CA ARG A 309 6.77 0.05 -15.05
C ARG A 309 5.53 0.88 -15.29
N LEU A 310 5.71 2.19 -15.42
CA LEU A 310 4.69 3.09 -15.93
C LEU A 310 5.29 4.02 -16.99
N ASP A 311 4.41 4.52 -17.85
CA ASP A 311 4.65 5.64 -18.75
C ASP A 311 3.44 6.56 -18.60
N ASP A 312 3.65 7.86 -18.57
CA ASP A 312 2.56 8.81 -18.52
C ASP A 312 2.71 9.93 -19.55
N TYR A 313 1.59 10.39 -20.03
CA TYR A 313 1.41 11.63 -20.74
C TYR A 313 0.66 12.56 -19.79
N SER A 314 1.22 13.74 -19.53
CA SER A 314 0.56 14.77 -18.73
C SER A 314 0.63 16.11 -19.43
N PHE A 315 -0.54 16.68 -19.65
CA PHE A 315 -0.68 18.01 -20.25
C PHE A 315 -1.31 18.94 -19.22
N PHE A 316 -0.78 20.15 -19.09
CA PHE A 316 -1.26 21.12 -18.12
C PHE A 316 -1.19 22.54 -18.66
N ALA A 317 -2.11 23.38 -18.19
CA ALA A 317 -2.14 24.80 -18.43
C ALA A 317 -2.21 25.54 -17.08
N TYR A 318 -1.39 26.56 -16.91
CA TYR A 318 -1.30 27.32 -15.68
C TYR A 318 -1.92 28.69 -15.81
N THR A 319 -2.59 29.15 -14.73
CA THR A 319 -2.94 30.55 -14.52
C THR A 319 -2.03 31.12 -13.44
N SER A 320 -1.63 32.36 -13.58
CA SER A 320 -0.78 33.05 -12.61
C SER A 320 -1.59 34.13 -11.88
N THR A 321 -1.28 34.34 -10.59
CA THR A 321 -1.90 35.39 -9.79
C THR A 321 -1.66 36.81 -10.36
N SER A 322 -0.56 36.98 -11.10
CA SER A 322 -0.19 38.25 -11.73
C SER A 322 -0.65 38.37 -13.18
N ALA A 323 -1.18 37.34 -13.79
CA ALA A 323 -1.54 37.24 -15.20
C ALA A 323 -2.85 36.50 -15.43
N ILE A 324 -3.89 36.76 -14.61
CA ILE A 324 -5.23 36.29 -14.90
C ILE A 324 -5.83 37.20 -15.95
N VAL A 325 -5.98 36.70 -17.16
CA VAL A 325 -6.65 37.41 -18.22
C VAL A 325 -7.92 36.65 -18.59
N PRO A 326 -9.11 37.10 -18.12
CA PRO A 326 -10.37 36.52 -18.54
C PRO A 326 -10.66 36.89 -19.99
N GLN A 327 -11.28 35.98 -20.74
CA GLN A 327 -11.70 36.26 -22.11
C GLN A 327 -12.72 37.40 -22.12
N PRO A 328 -12.55 38.46 -22.90
CA PRO A 328 -13.52 39.54 -23.00
C PRO A 328 -14.90 39.06 -23.43
N GLY A 329 -15.94 39.50 -22.72
CA GLY A 329 -17.32 39.11 -23.02
C GLY A 329 -17.75 37.70 -22.57
N ALA A 330 -16.87 36.95 -21.90
CA ALA A 330 -17.15 35.64 -21.33
C ALA A 330 -16.91 35.68 -19.80
N PRO A 331 -17.87 36.15 -18.99
CA PRO A 331 -17.69 36.31 -17.55
C PRO A 331 -17.48 34.98 -16.86
N PHE A 332 -16.66 34.96 -15.81
CA PHE A 332 -16.51 33.81 -14.95
C PHE A 332 -17.77 33.60 -14.10
N THR A 333 -18.05 32.34 -13.78
CA THR A 333 -19.10 31.97 -12.81
C THR A 333 -18.47 31.51 -11.49
N TYR A 334 -19.19 31.76 -10.40
CA TYR A 334 -18.72 31.50 -9.04
C TYR A 334 -19.77 30.78 -8.22
N ALA A 335 -19.35 29.99 -7.26
CA ALA A 335 -20.19 29.47 -6.20
C ALA A 335 -20.56 30.60 -5.19
N ASP A 336 -21.55 30.32 -4.32
CA ASP A 336 -22.02 31.30 -3.31
C ASP A 336 -20.91 31.77 -2.35
N ASN A 337 -19.88 30.95 -2.13
CA ASN A 337 -18.72 31.26 -1.30
C ASN A 337 -17.60 32.03 -2.02
N GLY A 338 -17.79 32.38 -3.29
CA GLY A 338 -16.81 33.09 -4.11
C GLY A 338 -15.75 32.22 -4.79
N ASP A 339 -15.86 30.88 -4.69
CA ASP A 339 -14.98 29.99 -5.43
C ASP A 339 -15.36 29.96 -6.91
N PHE A 340 -14.37 29.89 -7.78
CA PHE A 340 -14.52 29.74 -9.22
C PHE A 340 -15.30 28.48 -9.58
N GLN A 341 -16.18 28.57 -10.57
CA GLN A 341 -16.92 27.43 -11.14
C GLN A 341 -16.60 27.21 -12.61
N SER A 342 -16.67 28.28 -13.42
CA SER A 342 -16.34 28.15 -14.85
C SER A 342 -15.89 29.49 -15.44
N GLY A 343 -15.12 29.43 -16.52
CA GLY A 343 -14.72 30.60 -17.28
C GLY A 343 -13.62 30.26 -18.28
N THR A 344 -13.31 31.24 -19.13
CA THR A 344 -12.27 31.15 -20.15
C THR A 344 -11.13 32.13 -19.83
N PHE A 345 -9.94 31.60 -19.65
CA PHE A 345 -8.68 32.31 -19.53
C PHE A 345 -8.03 32.44 -20.91
N ILE A 346 -7.19 33.46 -21.12
CA ILE A 346 -6.40 33.65 -22.36
C ILE A 346 -4.92 33.80 -22.05
N ASP A 347 -4.06 33.57 -23.06
CA ASP A 347 -2.60 33.73 -23.00
C ASP A 347 -1.92 32.93 -21.87
N LEU A 348 -2.05 31.63 -21.91
CA LEU A 348 -1.66 30.73 -20.83
C LEU A 348 -0.38 29.94 -21.13
N PRO A 349 0.57 29.87 -20.18
CA PRO A 349 1.65 28.90 -20.29
C PRO A 349 1.11 27.47 -20.21
N ILE A 350 1.60 26.63 -21.11
CA ILE A 350 1.28 25.19 -21.14
C ILE A 350 2.55 24.37 -21.01
N GLY A 351 2.38 23.15 -20.50
CA GLY A 351 3.40 22.14 -20.47
C GLY A 351 2.86 20.77 -20.91
N ASP A 352 3.69 20.03 -21.60
CA ASP A 352 3.41 18.67 -22.05
C ASP A 352 4.55 17.75 -21.63
N ASN A 353 4.31 16.83 -20.73
CA ASN A 353 5.32 15.90 -20.24
C ASN A 353 5.04 14.48 -20.72
N THR A 354 6.08 13.84 -21.23
CA THR A 354 6.13 12.40 -21.43
C THR A 354 7.09 11.79 -20.44
N SER A 355 6.63 10.86 -19.60
CA SER A 355 7.51 10.24 -18.61
C SER A 355 7.51 8.72 -18.64
N ALA A 356 8.59 8.13 -18.15
CA ALA A 356 8.71 6.71 -17.92
C ALA A 356 9.35 6.44 -16.56
N GLN A 357 8.81 5.45 -15.84
CA GLN A 357 9.38 5.00 -14.58
C GLN A 357 9.51 3.48 -14.56
N THR A 358 10.63 2.99 -14.06
CA THR A 358 10.82 1.57 -13.75
C THR A 358 11.28 1.43 -12.31
N ARG A 359 10.48 0.72 -11.49
CA ARG A 359 10.86 0.29 -10.14
C ARG A 359 11.03 -1.23 -10.12
N ARG A 360 12.09 -1.70 -9.51
CA ARG A 360 12.30 -3.12 -9.23
C ARG A 360 12.65 -3.31 -7.78
N SER A 361 11.82 -4.07 -7.07
CA SER A 361 12.03 -4.48 -5.69
C SER A 361 12.30 -5.97 -5.64
N LYS A 362 13.29 -6.36 -4.86
CA LYS A 362 13.61 -7.77 -4.58
C LYS A 362 13.76 -7.91 -3.08
N THR A 363 13.11 -8.93 -2.52
CA THR A 363 13.28 -9.33 -1.12
C THR A 363 13.49 -10.84 -1.08
N THR A 364 14.55 -11.28 -0.40
CA THR A 364 14.82 -12.69 -0.15
C THR A 364 14.95 -12.89 1.35
N ASP A 365 14.19 -13.83 1.88
CA ASP A 365 14.22 -14.28 3.27
C ASP A 365 14.81 -15.69 3.31
N TYR A 366 15.80 -15.87 4.17
CA TYR A 366 16.38 -17.16 4.53
C TYR A 366 16.12 -17.40 6.00
N SER A 367 15.47 -18.50 6.35
CA SER A 367 15.15 -18.80 7.74
C SER A 367 15.41 -20.25 8.11
N LEU A 368 15.78 -20.44 9.37
CA LEU A 368 15.96 -21.75 9.99
C LEU A 368 15.27 -21.71 11.35
N ASN A 369 14.35 -22.63 11.55
CA ASN A 369 13.63 -22.82 12.80
C ASN A 369 13.90 -24.21 13.35
N LEU A 370 14.08 -24.29 14.67
CA LEU A 370 14.15 -25.53 15.44
C LEU A 370 13.07 -25.45 16.50
N ASN A 371 12.27 -26.50 16.60
CA ASN A 371 11.28 -26.70 17.66
C ASN A 371 11.57 -28.02 18.37
N TRP A 372 11.87 -27.95 19.67
CA TRP A 372 12.27 -29.08 20.47
C TRP A 372 11.42 -29.21 21.74
N LYS A 373 10.63 -30.28 21.82
CA LYS A 373 9.94 -30.72 23.03
C LYS A 373 10.98 -31.40 23.96
N ALA A 374 11.77 -30.61 24.71
CA ALA A 374 12.86 -31.12 25.53
C ALA A 374 12.38 -32.02 26.66
N THR A 375 11.18 -31.79 27.19
CA THR A 375 10.44 -32.66 28.08
C THR A 375 8.94 -32.59 27.71
N PRO A 376 8.05 -33.43 28.26
CA PRO A 376 6.61 -33.29 28.03
C PRO A 376 6.07 -31.86 28.33
N ASN A 377 6.68 -31.16 29.25
CA ASN A 377 6.25 -29.86 29.74
C ASN A 377 7.09 -28.68 29.24
N LEU A 378 8.30 -28.93 28.66
CA LEU A 378 9.21 -27.88 28.20
C LEU A 378 9.43 -27.94 26.70
N THR A 379 9.00 -26.90 26.00
CA THR A 379 9.30 -26.67 24.58
C THR A 379 10.31 -25.54 24.44
N ILE A 380 11.34 -25.77 23.65
CA ILE A 380 12.37 -24.77 23.27
C ILE A 380 12.30 -24.55 21.77
N SER A 381 12.20 -23.29 21.34
CA SER A 381 12.22 -22.89 19.94
C SER A 381 13.40 -21.96 19.69
N ALA A 382 14.17 -22.25 18.64
CA ALA A 382 15.25 -21.36 18.18
C ALA A 382 14.99 -20.97 16.74
N ASP A 383 15.23 -19.71 16.41
CA ASP A 383 14.95 -19.14 15.08
C ASP A 383 16.10 -18.26 14.63
N GLY A 384 16.58 -18.49 13.42
CA GLY A 384 17.59 -17.68 12.75
C GLY A 384 17.06 -17.18 11.41
N GLN A 385 17.27 -15.88 11.10
CA GLN A 385 16.78 -15.28 9.88
C GLN A 385 17.81 -14.34 9.28
N TYR A 386 17.87 -14.31 7.95
CA TYR A 386 18.57 -13.29 7.16
C TYR A 386 17.67 -12.80 6.04
N VAL A 387 17.37 -11.50 6.03
CA VAL A 387 16.64 -10.83 4.96
C VAL A 387 17.61 -9.98 4.15
N ASP A 388 17.59 -10.12 2.82
CA ASP A 388 18.25 -9.26 1.86
C ASP A 388 17.22 -8.61 0.92
N ALA A 389 17.21 -7.28 0.88
CA ALA A 389 16.25 -6.52 0.10
C ALA A 389 16.93 -5.42 -0.71
N THR A 390 16.50 -5.23 -1.95
CA THR A 390 16.97 -4.17 -2.84
C THR A 390 15.80 -3.53 -3.57
N THR A 391 15.85 -2.21 -3.74
CA THR A 391 14.91 -1.47 -4.58
C THR A 391 15.70 -0.53 -5.48
N LYS A 392 15.43 -0.58 -6.79
CA LYS A 392 15.94 0.36 -7.79
C LYS A 392 14.77 1.05 -8.45
N ASN A 393 14.84 2.38 -8.53
CA ASN A 393 13.84 3.21 -9.19
C ASN A 393 14.54 4.16 -10.15
N LEU A 394 14.16 4.12 -11.41
CA LEU A 394 14.62 5.02 -12.46
C LEU A 394 13.41 5.76 -13.01
N ARG A 395 13.47 7.07 -13.05
CA ARG A 395 12.46 7.94 -13.66
C ARG A 395 13.12 8.82 -14.73
N SER A 396 12.41 8.99 -15.85
CA SER A 396 12.76 9.85 -16.97
C SER A 396 11.55 10.69 -17.32
N ILE A 397 11.72 11.99 -17.52
CA ILE A 397 10.67 12.92 -17.89
C ILE A 397 11.23 13.77 -19.03
N PHE A 398 10.57 13.75 -20.17
CA PHE A 398 10.76 14.72 -21.24
C PHE A 398 9.62 15.73 -21.15
N GLY A 399 9.91 17.02 -21.24
CA GLY A 399 8.92 18.09 -21.16
C GLY A 399 9.05 19.09 -22.28
N LEU A 400 7.91 19.58 -22.72
CA LEU A 400 7.74 20.71 -23.63
C LEU A 400 7.07 21.85 -22.88
N ASN A 401 7.51 23.09 -23.07
CA ASN A 401 6.81 24.27 -22.60
C ASN A 401 6.39 25.12 -23.81
N GLY A 402 5.28 25.81 -23.71
CA GLY A 402 4.73 26.66 -24.75
C GLY A 402 3.62 27.56 -24.23
N THR A 403 2.82 28.10 -25.13
CA THR A 403 1.70 28.99 -24.81
C THR A 403 0.45 28.54 -25.55
N ALA A 404 -0.71 28.57 -24.86
CA ALA A 404 -2.02 28.35 -25.45
C ALA A 404 -2.81 29.66 -25.49
N ASP A 405 -3.68 29.82 -26.51
CA ASP A 405 -4.49 31.03 -26.66
C ASP A 405 -5.64 31.09 -25.65
N THR A 406 -6.25 29.93 -25.35
CA THR A 406 -7.42 29.88 -24.45
C THR A 406 -7.41 28.63 -23.56
N LEU A 407 -7.96 28.76 -22.37
CA LEU A 407 -8.38 27.67 -21.49
C LEU A 407 -9.82 27.91 -21.02
N TYR A 408 -10.75 27.12 -21.50
CA TYR A 408 -12.05 26.99 -20.85
C TYR A 408 -12.00 25.89 -19.80
N GLN A 409 -12.39 26.22 -18.58
CA GLN A 409 -12.47 25.29 -17.47
C GLN A 409 -13.84 25.39 -16.81
N ASN A 410 -14.48 24.24 -16.54
CA ASN A 410 -15.69 24.16 -15.71
C ASN A 410 -15.49 23.03 -14.70
N ILE A 411 -15.42 23.40 -13.43
CA ILE A 411 -15.17 22.49 -12.29
C ILE A 411 -16.41 22.19 -11.45
N SER A 412 -17.59 22.65 -11.83
CA SER A 412 -18.82 22.47 -11.08
C SER A 412 -19.42 21.06 -11.25
N GLY A 413 -19.02 20.31 -12.26
CA GLY A 413 -19.52 18.97 -12.56
C GLY A 413 -18.73 17.85 -11.87
N SER A 414 -19.28 16.64 -11.85
CA SER A 414 -18.61 15.44 -11.32
C SER A 414 -17.38 15.00 -12.15
N VAL A 415 -17.28 15.46 -13.39
CA VAL A 415 -16.11 15.39 -14.25
C VAL A 415 -15.85 16.82 -14.71
N PRO A 416 -14.70 17.42 -14.38
CA PRO A 416 -14.36 18.75 -14.86
C PRO A 416 -14.26 18.77 -16.38
N VAL A 417 -14.75 19.84 -16.99
CA VAL A 417 -14.55 20.11 -18.43
C VAL A 417 -13.29 20.96 -18.59
N VAL A 418 -12.43 20.53 -19.48
CA VAL A 418 -11.16 21.22 -19.80
C VAL A 418 -11.05 21.31 -21.31
N ASN A 419 -11.05 22.54 -21.83
CA ASN A 419 -10.85 22.77 -23.24
C ASN A 419 -9.76 23.82 -23.46
N ILE A 420 -8.65 23.40 -24.11
CA ILE A 420 -7.48 24.24 -24.36
C ILE A 420 -7.41 24.49 -25.86
N GLY A 421 -7.42 25.79 -26.24
CA GLY A 421 -7.35 26.23 -27.60
C GLY A 421 -5.97 26.80 -27.96
N SER A 422 -5.46 26.43 -29.14
CA SER A 422 -4.26 26.99 -29.73
C SER A 422 -4.51 27.23 -31.20
N SER A 423 -4.27 28.44 -31.70
CA SER A 423 -4.39 28.79 -33.12
C SER A 423 -3.38 28.05 -33.98
N THR A 424 -2.25 27.68 -33.43
CA THR A 424 -1.19 26.87 -34.09
C THR A 424 -1.49 25.37 -34.02
N GLY A 425 -2.33 24.94 -33.06
CA GLY A 425 -2.67 23.56 -32.77
C GLY A 425 -1.72 22.88 -31.79
N LEU A 426 -2.26 22.15 -30.79
CA LEU A 426 -1.48 21.49 -29.72
C LEU A 426 -0.60 20.33 -30.20
N THR A 427 -0.84 19.82 -31.40
CA THR A 427 0.01 18.79 -32.04
C THR A 427 1.13 19.37 -32.91
N ASN A 428 1.18 20.68 -33.08
CA ASN A 428 2.22 21.35 -33.85
C ASN A 428 3.42 21.68 -32.94
N PRO A 429 4.63 21.20 -33.24
CA PRO A 429 5.83 21.56 -32.48
C PRO A 429 6.06 23.07 -32.34
N ALA A 430 5.57 23.90 -33.30
CA ALA A 430 5.69 25.35 -33.24
C ALA A 430 4.84 26.04 -32.14
N THR A 431 3.97 25.33 -31.48
CA THR A 431 3.22 25.79 -30.28
C THR A 431 4.11 25.81 -29.03
N TYR A 432 5.24 25.13 -29.09
CA TYR A 432 6.17 24.98 -27.98
C TYR A 432 7.46 25.75 -28.29
N ASP A 433 8.01 26.43 -27.30
CA ASP A 433 9.17 27.29 -27.39
C ASP A 433 10.44 26.68 -26.78
N SER A 434 10.29 25.73 -25.87
CA SER A 434 11.40 25.06 -25.21
C SER A 434 11.11 23.61 -24.87
N ALA A 435 12.19 22.84 -24.71
CA ALA A 435 12.12 21.44 -24.26
C ALA A 435 13.19 21.15 -23.19
N PHE A 436 12.90 20.21 -22.32
CA PHE A 436 13.82 19.79 -21.27
C PHE A 436 13.72 18.27 -21.02
N TYR A 437 14.75 17.77 -20.35
CA TYR A 437 14.78 16.39 -19.87
C TYR A 437 15.15 16.35 -18.39
N LEU A 438 14.44 15.52 -17.63
CA LEU A 438 14.72 15.23 -16.23
C LEU A 438 14.94 13.73 -16.05
N ASP A 439 15.96 13.35 -15.33
CA ASP A 439 16.13 11.97 -14.87
C ASP A 439 16.55 11.88 -13.41
N ASN A 440 16.18 10.76 -12.79
CA ASN A 440 16.54 10.42 -11.41
C ASN A 440 16.71 8.91 -11.27
N LEU A 441 17.80 8.50 -10.64
CA LEU A 441 18.05 7.12 -10.23
C LEU A 441 18.20 7.05 -8.72
N ASN A 442 17.35 6.23 -8.08
CA ASN A 442 17.41 5.92 -6.66
C ASN A 442 17.64 4.42 -6.47
N GLU A 443 18.56 4.07 -5.58
CA GLU A 443 18.82 2.68 -5.19
C GLU A 443 18.86 2.58 -3.67
N SER A 444 18.08 1.65 -3.11
CA SER A 444 18.08 1.31 -1.69
C SER A 444 18.46 -0.16 -1.51
N LYS A 445 19.34 -0.42 -0.54
CA LYS A 445 19.72 -1.77 -0.10
C LYS A 445 19.49 -1.88 1.40
N ALA A 446 18.81 -2.95 1.80
CA ALA A 446 18.55 -3.21 3.21
C ALA A 446 18.78 -4.68 3.54
N SER A 447 19.21 -4.94 4.76
CA SER A 447 19.36 -6.31 5.28
C SER A 447 18.96 -6.36 6.75
N ASP A 448 18.52 -7.53 7.21
CA ASP A 448 18.24 -7.81 8.62
C ASP A 448 18.80 -9.18 9.00
N LYS A 449 19.51 -9.25 10.12
CA LYS A 449 19.99 -10.48 10.73
C LYS A 449 19.31 -10.63 12.07
N THR A 450 18.51 -11.68 12.23
CA THR A 450 17.75 -11.92 13.45
C THR A 450 18.07 -13.28 14.04
N ALA A 451 18.19 -13.33 15.36
CA ALA A 451 18.23 -14.56 16.16
C ALA A 451 17.19 -14.45 17.27
N ARG A 452 16.45 -15.52 17.51
CA ARG A 452 15.43 -15.62 18.56
C ARG A 452 15.55 -16.96 19.27
N LEU A 453 15.33 -16.97 20.59
CA LEU A 453 15.27 -18.15 21.41
C LEU A 453 14.09 -18.00 22.38
N ASP A 454 13.18 -18.97 22.35
CA ASP A 454 12.00 -19.01 23.21
C ASP A 454 11.99 -20.33 24.00
N ALA A 455 11.47 -20.26 25.23
CA ALA A 455 11.19 -21.42 26.06
C ALA A 455 9.79 -21.29 26.63
N GLU A 456 8.98 -22.34 26.53
CA GLU A 456 7.65 -22.45 27.11
C GLU A 456 7.60 -23.65 28.04
N TYR A 457 7.22 -23.40 29.30
CA TYR A 457 6.97 -24.45 30.29
C TYR A 457 5.48 -24.52 30.61
N ARG A 458 4.87 -25.68 30.39
CA ARG A 458 3.44 -25.95 30.67
C ARG A 458 3.31 -26.62 32.01
N PHE A 459 2.29 -26.19 32.78
CA PHE A 459 1.98 -26.76 34.09
C PHE A 459 0.81 -27.76 33.98
N ASP A 460 0.94 -28.89 34.61
CA ASP A 460 -0.07 -29.93 34.53
C ASP A 460 -1.33 -29.63 35.36
N ALA A 461 -1.25 -28.76 36.32
CA ALA A 461 -2.35 -28.39 37.22
C ALA A 461 -2.22 -26.94 37.74
N GLY A 462 -3.37 -26.41 38.19
CA GLY A 462 -3.44 -25.05 38.75
C GLY A 462 -3.97 -24.01 37.77
N ILE A 463 -4.07 -22.78 38.22
CA ILE A 463 -4.55 -21.64 37.41
C ILE A 463 -3.53 -21.24 36.31
N LEU A 464 -2.25 -21.37 36.62
CA LEU A 464 -1.17 -21.06 35.70
C LEU A 464 -1.02 -22.21 34.71
N SER A 465 -1.34 -21.97 33.44
CA SER A 465 -1.29 -22.99 32.39
C SER A 465 0.10 -23.09 31.73
N SER A 466 0.76 -21.96 31.43
CA SER A 466 2.15 -21.95 30.98
C SER A 466 2.85 -20.64 31.27
N ILE A 467 4.18 -20.68 31.25
CA ILE A 467 5.06 -19.52 31.19
C ILE A 467 5.91 -19.61 29.93
N LYS A 468 5.90 -18.56 29.12
CA LYS A 468 6.74 -18.42 27.93
C LYS A 468 7.69 -17.25 28.12
N ALA A 469 8.97 -17.47 27.89
CA ALA A 469 10.00 -16.43 27.94
C ALA A 469 10.93 -16.52 26.73
N GLY A 470 11.45 -15.41 26.27
CA GLY A 470 12.33 -15.43 25.11
C GLY A 470 13.23 -14.20 25.00
N LEU A 471 14.25 -14.38 24.18
CA LEU A 471 15.22 -13.37 23.80
C LEU A 471 15.23 -13.21 22.30
N ARG A 472 15.39 -11.97 21.81
CA ARG A 472 15.55 -11.67 20.39
C ARG A 472 16.60 -10.60 20.18
N PHE A 473 17.48 -10.84 19.19
CA PHE A 473 18.41 -9.86 18.66
C PHE A 473 18.08 -9.62 17.18
N ALA A 474 18.14 -8.35 16.72
CA ALA A 474 18.05 -8.00 15.31
C ALA A 474 19.05 -6.89 14.97
N ASP A 475 19.73 -7.02 13.82
CA ASP A 475 20.65 -6.02 13.24
C ASP A 475 20.15 -5.67 11.84
N ARG A 476 19.39 -4.56 11.73
CA ARG A 476 18.83 -4.05 10.48
C ARG A 476 19.64 -2.88 9.95
N ARG A 477 20.00 -2.96 8.68
CA ARG A 477 20.77 -1.95 7.95
C ARG A 477 20.03 -1.51 6.72
N ASN A 478 20.10 -0.21 6.44
CA ASN A 478 19.60 0.36 5.20
C ASN A 478 20.61 1.38 4.66
N LYS A 479 20.82 1.35 3.34
CA LYS A 479 21.61 2.33 2.62
C LYS A 479 20.83 2.76 1.38
N THR A 480 20.62 4.06 1.24
CA THR A 480 20.03 4.67 0.05
C THR A 480 21.06 5.55 -0.64
N ILE A 481 21.12 5.46 -1.96
CA ILE A 481 21.88 6.36 -2.84
C ILE A 481 20.92 6.94 -3.89
N ASP A 482 21.08 8.22 -4.17
CA ASP A 482 20.20 8.97 -5.07
C ASP A 482 21.03 9.94 -5.95
N THR A 483 20.62 10.12 -7.19
CA THR A 483 21.28 11.08 -8.09
C THR A 483 20.72 12.50 -7.95
N GLY A 484 19.62 12.68 -7.18
CA GLY A 484 18.78 13.84 -7.33
C GLY A 484 18.12 13.88 -8.72
N TYR A 485 17.24 14.85 -8.94
CA TYR A 485 16.76 15.13 -10.29
C TYR A 485 17.80 15.95 -11.04
N ARG A 486 18.31 15.38 -12.15
CA ARG A 486 19.14 16.12 -13.09
C ARG A 486 18.22 16.79 -14.10
N TYR A 487 18.29 18.12 -14.19
CA TYR A 487 17.64 18.91 -15.23
C TYR A 487 18.61 19.13 -16.38
N THR A 488 18.14 18.94 -17.62
CA THR A 488 18.88 19.22 -18.86
C THR A 488 17.97 20.00 -19.80
N GLY A 489 18.22 21.29 -19.98
CA GLY A 489 17.59 22.10 -21.03
C GLY A 489 18.08 21.62 -22.41
N LEU A 490 17.19 21.47 -23.36
CA LEU A 490 17.52 21.06 -24.72
C LEU A 490 17.65 22.29 -25.61
N SER A 491 18.63 22.27 -26.51
CA SER A 491 18.89 23.39 -27.44
C SER A 491 17.82 23.55 -28.51
N SER A 492 17.02 22.53 -28.74
CA SER A 492 15.93 22.54 -29.72
C SER A 492 14.90 21.46 -29.36
N ILE A 493 13.68 21.60 -29.84
CA ILE A 493 12.65 20.57 -29.73
C ILE A 493 13.03 19.38 -30.64
N PRO A 494 13.12 18.14 -30.10
CA PRO A 494 13.47 16.97 -30.89
C PRO A 494 12.38 16.65 -31.94
N THR A 495 12.78 15.98 -33.03
CA THR A 495 11.84 15.50 -34.05
C THR A 495 11.16 14.19 -33.69
N ASP A 496 11.62 13.50 -32.65
CA ASP A 496 11.12 12.21 -32.21
C ASP A 496 9.86 12.34 -31.33
N LEU A 497 8.84 12.99 -31.93
CA LEU A 497 7.54 13.22 -31.31
C LEU A 497 6.47 12.31 -31.94
N GLU A 498 5.40 12.06 -31.22
CA GLU A 498 4.21 11.33 -31.67
C GLU A 498 2.94 12.05 -31.21
N THR A 499 1.85 11.87 -31.95
CA THR A 499 0.53 12.37 -31.57
C THR A 499 -0.14 11.38 -30.62
N VAL A 500 -0.61 11.85 -29.49
CA VAL A 500 -1.41 11.10 -28.52
C VAL A 500 -2.88 11.43 -28.76
N ASN A 501 -3.68 10.40 -29.06
CA ASN A 501 -5.11 10.53 -29.21
C ASN A 501 -5.81 10.39 -27.86
N LEU A 502 -6.67 11.34 -27.52
CA LEU A 502 -7.42 11.41 -26.27
C LEU A 502 -8.92 11.07 -26.42
N ASP A 503 -9.37 10.57 -27.60
CA ASP A 503 -10.80 10.33 -27.87
C ASP A 503 -11.46 9.31 -26.91
N ASP A 504 -10.69 8.36 -26.38
CA ASP A 504 -11.15 7.36 -25.41
C ASP A 504 -10.85 7.75 -23.94
N PHE A 505 -10.40 8.98 -23.69
CA PHE A 505 -10.10 9.48 -22.35
C PHE A 505 -11.36 9.43 -21.48
N PHE A 506 -11.22 8.94 -20.22
CA PHE A 506 -12.38 8.63 -19.36
C PHE A 506 -13.42 7.72 -20.02
N ARG A 507 -13.02 6.82 -20.92
CA ARG A 507 -13.90 5.95 -21.74
C ARG A 507 -14.79 6.74 -22.72
N GLY A 508 -14.35 7.92 -23.13
CA GLY A 508 -15.12 8.87 -23.94
C GLY A 508 -16.13 9.72 -23.16
N ASP A 509 -16.10 9.66 -21.80
CA ASP A 509 -17.00 10.45 -20.95
C ASP A 509 -16.48 11.86 -20.66
N ALA A 510 -15.22 12.18 -21.01
CA ALA A 510 -14.62 13.50 -20.81
C ALA A 510 -14.62 14.28 -22.13
N ASP A 511 -15.12 15.51 -22.12
CA ASP A 511 -14.99 16.46 -23.22
C ASP A 511 -13.68 17.20 -23.11
N LEU A 512 -12.73 16.87 -23.99
CA LEU A 512 -11.37 17.40 -24.02
C LEU A 512 -11.05 18.08 -25.37
N PHE A 513 -9.97 18.80 -25.37
CA PHE A 513 -9.46 19.62 -26.49
C PHE A 513 -8.81 18.83 -27.66
N GLY A 514 -8.97 17.49 -27.70
CA GLY A 514 -8.46 16.65 -28.79
C GLY A 514 -7.05 16.10 -28.54
N ASN A 515 -6.23 16.04 -29.56
CA ASN A 515 -4.91 15.41 -29.53
C ASN A 515 -3.82 16.34 -29.00
N ILE A 516 -2.79 15.74 -28.37
CA ILE A 516 -1.57 16.41 -27.92
C ILE A 516 -0.36 15.78 -28.62
N ILE A 517 0.78 16.48 -28.58
CA ILE A 517 2.06 15.95 -29.04
C ILE A 517 2.81 15.38 -27.82
N ALA A 518 3.59 14.34 -28.02
CA ALA A 518 4.38 13.73 -26.96
C ALA A 518 5.70 13.20 -27.48
N PHE A 519 6.70 13.03 -26.65
CA PHE A 519 7.92 12.32 -27.02
C PHE A 519 7.63 10.83 -27.23
N LYS A 520 8.22 10.23 -28.26
CA LYS A 520 7.94 8.83 -28.63
C LYS A 520 8.07 7.88 -27.45
N ARG A 521 6.96 7.24 -27.09
CA ARG A 521 6.88 6.29 -25.99
C ARG A 521 7.87 5.15 -26.09
N GLY A 522 8.15 4.68 -27.30
CA GLY A 522 9.12 3.62 -27.55
C GLY A 522 10.54 4.01 -27.14
N ILE A 523 10.88 5.30 -27.27
CA ILE A 523 12.20 5.85 -26.92
C ILE A 523 12.28 6.06 -25.42
N ILE A 524 11.35 6.79 -24.78
CA ILE A 524 11.44 7.15 -23.35
C ILE A 524 11.43 5.91 -22.44
N ARG A 525 10.84 4.82 -22.88
CA ARG A 525 10.87 3.51 -22.17
C ARG A 525 12.25 2.86 -22.11
N ASN A 526 13.12 3.22 -23.03
CA ASN A 526 14.49 2.74 -23.08
C ASN A 526 15.42 3.88 -22.69
N TYR A 527 15.88 3.84 -21.46
CA TYR A 527 16.68 4.90 -20.87
C TYR A 527 17.91 5.28 -21.72
N GLN A 528 18.68 4.29 -22.20
CA GLN A 528 19.86 4.56 -23.02
C GLN A 528 19.47 5.18 -24.37
N ALA A 529 18.45 4.65 -25.03
CA ALA A 529 17.95 5.23 -26.28
C ALA A 529 17.47 6.69 -26.09
N THR A 530 16.88 7.00 -24.94
CA THR A 530 16.48 8.38 -24.60
C THR A 530 17.69 9.30 -24.51
N LEU A 531 18.74 8.91 -23.79
CA LEU A 531 19.97 9.68 -23.69
C LEU A 531 20.62 9.89 -25.05
N ASP A 532 20.72 8.81 -25.85
CA ASP A 532 21.31 8.84 -27.19
C ASP A 532 20.53 9.77 -28.13
N THR A 533 19.18 9.69 -28.12
CA THR A 533 18.31 10.53 -28.95
C THR A 533 18.41 12.00 -28.58
N LEU A 534 18.53 12.31 -27.28
CA LEU A 534 18.61 13.68 -26.79
C LEU A 534 20.04 14.22 -26.73
N GLY A 535 21.04 13.47 -27.17
CA GLY A 535 22.45 13.86 -27.18
C GLY A 535 23.06 14.03 -25.78
N ILE A 536 22.53 13.31 -24.78
CA ILE A 536 22.99 13.38 -23.39
C ILE A 536 24.06 12.30 -23.16
N ALA A 537 25.30 12.72 -22.91
CA ALA A 537 26.48 11.85 -22.97
C ALA A 537 26.53 10.74 -21.91
N SER A 538 25.87 10.90 -20.74
CA SER A 538 25.97 9.93 -19.64
C SER A 538 24.76 9.95 -18.72
N ALA A 539 24.56 8.86 -17.95
CA ALA A 539 23.64 8.82 -16.83
C ALA A 539 24.05 9.82 -15.73
N PRO A 540 23.13 10.26 -14.85
CA PRO A 540 23.45 11.13 -13.74
C PRO A 540 24.32 10.42 -12.70
N SER A 541 25.22 11.16 -12.07
CA SER A 541 26.04 10.64 -10.98
C SER A 541 25.31 10.73 -9.64
N TYR A 542 25.59 9.79 -8.74
CA TYR A 542 25.08 9.86 -7.37
C TYR A 542 25.61 11.10 -6.65
N VAL A 543 24.73 11.82 -5.96
CA VAL A 543 25.10 13.00 -5.17
C VAL A 543 25.30 12.63 -3.70
N GLN A 544 26.19 13.35 -3.01
CA GLN A 544 26.45 13.10 -1.59
C GLN A 544 25.21 13.31 -0.73
N SER A 545 24.43 14.36 -0.98
CA SER A 545 23.17 14.64 -0.28
C SER A 545 22.11 13.53 -0.48
N GLY A 546 22.15 12.83 -1.59
CA GLY A 546 21.29 11.66 -1.85
C GLY A 546 21.74 10.37 -1.15
N THR A 547 22.93 10.39 -0.49
CA THR A 547 23.47 9.20 0.18
C THR A 547 23.20 9.26 1.66
N ASN A 548 22.45 8.26 2.18
CA ASN A 548 22.21 8.11 3.61
C ASN A 548 22.27 6.64 4.03
N GLN A 549 22.57 6.43 5.30
CA GLN A 549 22.69 5.08 5.90
C GLN A 549 22.07 5.09 7.28
N GLN A 550 21.32 4.02 7.59
CA GLN A 550 20.76 3.77 8.92
C GLN A 550 21.16 2.37 9.38
N LEU A 551 21.51 2.29 10.66
CA LEU A 551 21.77 1.04 11.35
C LEU A 551 20.89 1.00 12.60
N GLN A 552 20.08 -0.04 12.74
CA GLN A 552 19.21 -0.25 13.89
C GLN A 552 19.48 -1.62 14.51
N LYS A 553 20.01 -1.64 15.72
CA LYS A 553 20.13 -2.85 16.53
C LYS A 553 19.07 -2.90 17.59
N THR A 554 18.46 -4.05 17.75
CA THR A 554 17.38 -4.27 18.72
C THR A 554 17.70 -5.47 19.59
N TYR A 555 17.65 -5.26 20.89
CA TYR A 555 17.84 -6.30 21.92
C TYR A 555 16.54 -6.40 22.72
N THR A 556 15.95 -7.58 22.74
CA THR A 556 14.64 -7.79 23.35
C THR A 556 14.66 -8.97 24.30
N GLY A 557 14.00 -8.81 25.43
CA GLY A 557 13.64 -9.89 26.34
C GLY A 557 12.16 -9.79 26.72
N TYR A 558 11.49 -10.92 26.84
CA TYR A 558 10.09 -10.95 27.28
C TYR A 558 9.78 -12.14 28.17
N ALA A 559 8.70 -12.00 28.95
CA ALA A 559 8.08 -13.08 29.69
C ALA A 559 6.56 -12.90 29.68
N THR A 560 5.83 -14.00 29.47
CA THR A 560 4.37 -14.05 29.45
C THR A 560 3.90 -15.25 30.26
N ALA A 561 2.97 -15.03 31.18
CA ALA A 561 2.27 -16.06 31.91
C ALA A 561 0.87 -16.24 31.30
N PHE A 562 0.52 -17.48 30.97
CA PHE A 562 -0.81 -17.88 30.53
C PHE A 562 -1.55 -18.53 31.70
N PHE A 563 -2.81 -18.20 31.84
CA PHE A 563 -3.63 -18.72 32.94
C PHE A 563 -5.01 -19.18 32.43
N LYS A 564 -5.56 -20.16 33.10
CA LYS A 564 -6.88 -20.70 32.84
C LYS A 564 -7.59 -20.98 34.16
N ALA A 565 -8.69 -20.27 34.41
CA ALA A 565 -9.53 -20.39 35.59
C ALA A 565 -10.98 -20.18 35.13
N ASP A 566 -11.70 -21.28 34.88
CA ASP A 566 -13.07 -21.22 34.40
C ASP A 566 -13.93 -20.22 35.18
N PRO A 567 -14.64 -19.28 34.51
CA PRO A 567 -14.83 -19.12 33.06
C PRO A 567 -13.81 -18.18 32.38
N VAL A 568 -12.66 -17.89 32.97
CA VAL A 568 -11.67 -16.91 32.49
C VAL A 568 -10.37 -17.59 32.12
N ASP A 569 -9.87 -17.30 30.94
CA ASP A 569 -8.48 -17.56 30.54
C ASP A 569 -7.82 -16.31 29.97
N GLY A 570 -6.50 -16.34 29.79
CA GLY A 570 -5.79 -15.21 29.25
C GLY A 570 -4.29 -15.25 29.47
N ASN A 571 -3.66 -14.12 29.16
CA ASN A 571 -2.23 -13.94 29.39
C ASN A 571 -1.90 -12.55 29.95
N ILE A 572 -0.81 -12.50 30.71
CA ILE A 572 -0.20 -11.27 31.20
C ILE A 572 1.31 -11.36 30.95
N GLY A 573 1.88 -10.33 30.36
CA GLY A 573 3.31 -10.35 30.04
C GLY A 573 3.93 -8.97 29.99
N VAL A 574 5.24 -8.97 29.89
CA VAL A 574 6.06 -7.77 29.69
C VAL A 574 7.17 -8.04 28.68
N ARG A 575 7.34 -7.11 27.79
CA ARG A 575 8.42 -7.08 26.78
C ARG A 575 9.29 -5.87 27.02
N VAL A 576 10.59 -6.05 27.11
CA VAL A 576 11.58 -4.99 27.27
C VAL A 576 12.44 -4.95 26.01
N VAL A 577 12.50 -3.79 25.37
CA VAL A 577 13.19 -3.59 24.09
C VAL A 577 14.16 -2.44 24.21
N ARG A 578 15.44 -2.71 24.00
CA ARG A 578 16.48 -1.69 23.78
C ARG A 578 16.74 -1.56 22.28
N THR A 579 16.71 -0.32 21.78
CA THR A 579 17.04 0.01 20.39
C THR A 579 18.21 0.96 20.38
N ASP A 580 19.27 0.59 19.62
CA ASP A 580 20.40 1.43 19.29
C ASP A 580 20.25 1.80 17.80
N LEU A 581 20.24 3.10 17.49
CA LEU A 581 19.98 3.66 16.16
C LEU A 581 21.11 4.61 15.78
N ASP A 582 21.78 4.33 14.65
CA ASP A 582 22.75 5.22 14.02
C ASP A 582 22.24 5.66 12.67
N VAL A 583 22.21 6.97 12.42
CA VAL A 583 21.80 7.60 11.18
C VAL A 583 22.93 8.47 10.68
N SER A 584 23.31 8.32 9.41
CA SER A 584 24.33 9.15 8.77
C SER A 584 23.92 9.55 7.35
N GLY A 585 24.36 10.72 6.93
CA GLY A 585 24.10 11.29 5.61
C GLY A 585 24.68 12.70 5.50
N TYR A 586 24.10 13.48 4.60
CA TYR A 586 24.57 14.85 4.34
C TYR A 586 23.39 15.78 4.19
N TYR A 587 23.56 17.04 4.61
CA TYR A 587 22.75 18.12 4.11
C TYR A 587 23.59 19.01 3.19
N GLN A 588 22.94 19.65 2.24
CA GLN A 588 23.56 20.40 1.17
C GLN A 588 23.25 21.87 1.33
N GLN A 589 24.26 22.74 1.22
CA GLN A 589 24.13 24.18 1.13
C GLN A 589 24.74 24.66 -0.19
N THR A 590 23.97 25.47 -0.95
CA THR A 590 24.47 26.10 -2.17
C THR A 590 24.43 27.62 -1.95
N PRO A 591 25.61 28.28 -1.79
CA PRO A 591 25.67 29.72 -1.62
C PRO A 591 25.40 30.44 -2.94
N ILE A 592 25.04 31.72 -2.87
CA ILE A 592 25.07 32.64 -4.02
C ILE A 592 26.46 33.27 -4.06
N ILE A 593 27.02 33.37 -5.27
CA ILE A 593 28.25 34.10 -5.56
C ILE A 593 27.97 35.14 -6.67
N ILE A 594 28.75 36.22 -6.67
CA ILE A 594 28.70 37.21 -7.73
C ILE A 594 29.75 36.84 -8.77
N ASP A 595 29.35 36.65 -10.02
CA ASP A 595 30.26 36.32 -11.11
C ASP A 595 31.09 37.57 -11.56
N GLU A 596 32.04 37.35 -12.50
CA GLU A 596 32.91 38.40 -13.02
C GLU A 596 32.15 39.56 -13.71
N ASN A 597 30.87 39.33 -14.06
CA ASN A 597 30.01 40.33 -14.71
C ASN A 597 29.07 41.03 -13.71
N GLY A 598 29.16 40.70 -12.43
CA GLY A 598 28.31 41.23 -11.37
C GLY A 598 26.96 40.57 -11.25
N ASN A 599 26.73 39.40 -11.89
CA ASN A 599 25.49 38.63 -11.76
C ASN A 599 25.57 37.68 -10.61
N GLU A 600 24.45 37.50 -9.91
CA GLU A 600 24.27 36.47 -8.92
C GLU A 600 24.16 35.09 -9.59
N THR A 601 24.99 34.15 -9.15
CA THR A 601 25.00 32.76 -9.62
C THR A 601 25.13 31.79 -8.44
N ASN A 602 24.71 30.56 -8.63
CA ASN A 602 24.92 29.49 -7.63
C ASN A 602 26.43 29.22 -7.51
N GLY A 603 26.96 29.35 -6.32
CA GLY A 603 28.33 28.95 -5.97
C GLY A 603 28.50 27.46 -5.80
N PRO A 604 29.72 27.02 -5.46
CA PRO A 604 29.99 25.61 -5.20
C PRO A 604 29.14 25.06 -4.04
N THR A 605 28.45 23.95 -4.28
CA THR A 605 27.66 23.29 -3.25
C THR A 605 28.54 22.66 -2.18
N VAL A 606 28.26 22.95 -0.92
CA VAL A 606 28.90 22.38 0.26
C VAL A 606 28.05 21.25 0.82
N PHE A 607 28.68 20.11 1.06
CA PHE A 607 28.04 18.93 1.65
C PHE A 607 28.49 18.76 3.12
N ASN A 608 27.56 19.01 4.02
CA ASN A 608 27.79 18.96 5.45
C ASN A 608 27.39 17.58 6.00
N PRO A 609 28.32 16.79 6.58
CA PRO A 609 27.97 15.48 7.09
C PRO A 609 27.11 15.58 8.36
N ILE A 610 26.13 14.70 8.46
CA ILE A 610 25.31 14.51 9.66
C ILE A 610 25.47 13.06 10.13
N ALA A 611 25.76 12.89 11.42
CA ALA A 611 25.76 11.60 12.09
C ALA A 611 25.03 11.74 13.44
N VAL A 612 24.01 10.92 13.65
CA VAL A 612 23.20 10.92 14.85
C VAL A 612 23.12 9.51 15.42
N SER A 613 23.64 9.32 16.62
CA SER A 613 23.56 8.05 17.37
C SER A 613 22.63 8.21 18.56
N ARG A 614 21.70 7.27 18.73
CA ARG A 614 20.70 7.31 19.78
C ARG A 614 20.40 5.91 20.32
N SER A 615 20.13 5.86 21.60
CA SER A 615 19.73 4.63 22.30
C SER A 615 18.53 4.91 23.18
N TYR A 616 17.56 3.99 23.17
CA TYR A 616 16.40 4.09 24.05
C TYR A 616 15.85 2.72 24.40
N THR A 617 15.21 2.66 25.59
CA THR A 617 14.55 1.43 26.08
C THR A 617 13.05 1.66 26.21
N SER A 618 12.28 0.66 25.82
CA SER A 618 10.83 0.63 25.95
C SER A 618 10.38 -0.57 26.75
N VAL A 619 9.47 -0.36 27.70
CA VAL A 619 8.83 -1.40 28.49
C VAL A 619 7.37 -1.49 28.08
N LEU A 620 6.96 -2.66 27.60
CA LEU A 620 5.70 -2.92 26.91
C LEU A 620 4.92 -4.01 27.66
N PRO A 621 4.15 -3.66 28.72
CA PRO A 621 3.25 -4.59 29.38
C PRO A 621 2.04 -4.88 28.49
N SER A 622 1.49 -6.10 28.60
CA SER A 622 0.25 -6.54 27.94
C SER A 622 -0.57 -7.44 28.87
N LEU A 623 -1.88 -7.30 28.77
CA LEU A 623 -2.88 -8.14 29.43
C LEU A 623 -3.96 -8.46 28.41
N ASN A 624 -4.26 -9.75 28.23
CA ASN A 624 -5.36 -10.23 27.40
C ASN A 624 -6.20 -11.21 28.25
N LEU A 625 -7.50 -10.96 28.31
CA LEU A 625 -8.48 -11.77 29.03
C LEU A 625 -9.52 -12.28 28.06
N ARG A 626 -9.90 -13.56 28.17
CA ARG A 626 -11.03 -14.16 27.50
C ARG A 626 -11.97 -14.76 28.56
N ILE A 627 -13.22 -14.31 28.56
CA ILE A 627 -14.25 -14.68 29.51
C ILE A 627 -15.31 -15.45 28.75
N HIS A 628 -15.48 -16.73 29.06
CA HIS A 628 -16.48 -17.61 28.47
C HIS A 628 -17.81 -17.37 29.19
N LEU A 629 -18.71 -16.57 28.57
CA LEU A 629 -20.04 -16.29 29.14
C LEU A 629 -20.97 -17.48 28.95
N THR A 630 -20.83 -18.16 27.81
CA THR A 630 -21.43 -19.47 27.50
C THR A 630 -20.46 -20.23 26.60
N ASP A 631 -20.77 -21.45 26.20
CA ASP A 631 -19.96 -22.25 25.26
C ASP A 631 -19.77 -21.51 23.93
N ASP A 632 -20.75 -20.72 23.47
CA ASP A 632 -20.74 -20.04 22.18
C ASP A 632 -20.53 -18.52 22.27
N LEU A 633 -20.54 -17.94 23.48
CA LEU A 633 -20.42 -16.49 23.70
C LEU A 633 -19.24 -16.18 24.60
N GLN A 634 -18.30 -15.41 24.09
CA GLN A 634 -17.11 -14.98 24.80
C GLN A 634 -16.90 -13.46 24.76
N LEU A 635 -16.39 -12.91 25.87
CA LEU A 635 -15.97 -11.53 25.99
C LEU A 635 -14.44 -11.49 26.08
N ARG A 636 -13.80 -10.72 25.19
CA ARG A 636 -12.36 -10.43 25.27
C ARG A 636 -12.11 -9.03 25.75
N LEU A 637 -11.15 -8.87 26.64
CA LEU A 637 -10.66 -7.58 27.12
C LEU A 637 -9.14 -7.55 26.98
N ALA A 638 -8.59 -6.47 26.43
CA ALA A 638 -7.16 -6.31 26.30
C ALA A 638 -6.69 -4.92 26.69
N ALA A 639 -5.54 -4.84 27.35
CA ALA A 639 -4.85 -3.62 27.70
C ALA A 639 -3.35 -3.76 27.44
N ALA A 640 -2.75 -2.84 26.67
CA ALA A 640 -1.34 -2.97 26.34
C ALA A 640 -0.68 -1.63 26.03
N LYS A 641 0.65 -1.59 26.21
CA LYS A 641 1.51 -0.53 25.67
C LYS A 641 2.24 -1.03 24.45
N ASN A 642 2.39 -0.14 23.46
CA ASN A 642 3.06 -0.46 22.21
C ASN A 642 3.95 0.70 21.73
N ILE A 643 4.85 0.39 20.79
CA ILE A 643 5.69 1.39 20.11
C ILE A 643 5.56 1.23 18.60
N SER A 644 5.91 2.31 17.87
CA SER A 644 6.29 2.26 16.46
C SER A 644 7.47 3.18 16.23
N ARG A 645 8.50 2.63 15.62
CA ARG A 645 9.73 3.37 15.29
C ARG A 645 9.49 4.23 14.04
N PRO A 646 10.18 5.39 13.93
CA PRO A 646 10.19 6.14 12.68
C PRO A 646 10.72 5.25 11.54
N SER A 647 10.19 5.43 10.33
CA SER A 647 10.72 4.75 9.14
C SER A 647 12.09 5.32 8.75
N PHE A 648 12.88 4.58 8.00
CA PHE A 648 14.17 5.04 7.50
C PHE A 648 14.03 6.27 6.59
N THR A 649 12.92 6.39 5.84
CA THR A 649 12.60 7.59 5.07
C THR A 649 12.39 8.81 5.98
N GLN A 650 11.66 8.65 7.07
CA GLN A 650 11.43 9.74 8.04
C GLN A 650 12.71 10.19 8.76
N LEU A 651 13.66 9.25 8.95
CA LEU A 651 14.95 9.50 9.61
C LEU A 651 16.03 10.02 8.66
N ASN A 652 15.78 10.09 7.34
CA ASN A 652 16.77 10.54 6.37
C ASN A 652 17.24 11.97 6.71
N PRO A 653 18.53 12.23 6.96
CA PRO A 653 19.02 13.55 7.32
C PRO A 653 19.18 14.51 6.11
N SER A 654 18.92 14.03 4.90
CA SER A 654 19.09 14.83 3.67
C SER A 654 18.20 16.06 3.69
N LEU A 655 18.79 17.21 3.40
CA LEU A 655 18.13 18.50 3.27
C LEU A 655 18.92 19.32 2.25
N THR A 656 18.23 19.98 1.33
CA THR A 656 18.85 20.88 0.34
C THR A 656 18.46 22.31 0.65
N ILE A 657 19.45 23.18 0.82
CA ILE A 657 19.28 24.59 1.13
C ILE A 657 20.06 25.40 0.09
N THR A 658 19.39 26.30 -0.61
CA THR A 658 20.01 27.23 -1.56
C THR A 658 19.87 28.63 -0.98
N GLU A 659 20.97 29.41 -0.96
CA GLU A 659 20.95 30.79 -0.50
C GLU A 659 20.02 31.61 -1.43
N PRO A 660 19.17 32.49 -0.89
CA PRO A 660 18.34 33.36 -1.74
C PRO A 660 19.16 34.46 -2.40
N GLY A 661 18.91 34.69 -3.68
CA GLY A 661 19.46 35.88 -4.35
C GLY A 661 18.87 37.18 -3.81
N SER A 662 19.51 38.32 -4.11
CA SER A 662 19.15 39.67 -3.61
C SER A 662 17.68 40.03 -3.89
N ALA A 663 17.14 39.59 -5.02
CA ALA A 663 15.73 39.78 -5.40
C ALA A 663 14.74 38.95 -4.60
N GLN A 664 15.19 37.97 -3.82
CA GLN A 664 14.38 37.00 -3.11
C GLN A 664 14.56 37.08 -1.58
N GLN A 665 15.46 37.91 -1.06
CA GLN A 665 15.82 37.94 0.36
C GLN A 665 14.65 38.20 1.31
N ASP A 666 13.66 38.95 0.87
CA ASP A 666 12.45 39.29 1.63
C ASP A 666 11.32 38.24 1.48
N GLN A 667 11.56 37.16 0.73
CA GLN A 667 10.57 36.11 0.51
C GLN A 667 10.70 35.02 1.56
N VAL A 668 9.64 34.23 1.71
CA VAL A 668 9.66 33.00 2.52
C VAL A 668 10.38 31.90 1.76
N HIS A 669 11.53 31.45 2.28
CA HIS A 669 12.28 30.35 1.69
C HIS A 669 11.80 29.03 2.25
N SER A 670 11.53 28.05 1.39
CA SER A 670 11.04 26.73 1.79
C SER A 670 11.98 25.61 1.35
N THR A 671 12.08 24.58 2.20
CA THR A 671 12.81 23.35 1.90
C THR A 671 12.13 22.18 2.58
N SER A 672 12.49 20.95 2.20
CA SER A 672 11.93 19.74 2.79
C SER A 672 12.99 18.68 3.03
N GLY A 673 12.78 17.85 4.07
CA GLY A 673 13.68 16.74 4.38
C GLY A 673 13.14 15.84 5.49
N GLY A 674 13.88 14.79 5.82
CA GLY A 674 13.58 13.96 6.99
C GLY A 674 14.13 14.56 8.30
N ASN A 675 13.95 13.82 9.39
CA ASN A 675 14.37 14.26 10.72
C ASN A 675 15.02 13.10 11.50
N PRO A 676 16.36 13.06 11.60
CA PRO A 676 17.06 11.98 12.31
C PRO A 676 16.85 12.01 13.84
N TYR A 677 16.24 13.07 14.37
CA TYR A 677 15.98 13.24 15.80
C TYR A 677 14.60 12.73 16.25
N LEU A 678 13.81 12.12 15.39
CA LEU A 678 12.50 11.59 15.73
C LEU A 678 12.57 10.55 16.84
N LYS A 679 11.63 10.64 17.76
CA LYS A 679 11.40 9.66 18.82
C LYS A 679 10.35 8.64 18.36
N PRO A 680 10.40 7.38 18.85
CA PRO A 680 9.34 6.42 18.54
C PRO A 680 8.00 6.90 19.07
N MET A 681 6.95 6.66 18.29
CA MET A 681 5.57 6.78 18.76
C MET A 681 5.31 5.72 19.83
N LYS A 682 4.51 6.06 20.82
CA LYS A 682 4.10 5.15 21.91
C LYS A 682 2.59 5.18 22.04
N SER A 683 1.94 4.02 22.18
CA SER A 683 0.50 3.97 22.42
C SER A 683 0.13 3.24 23.69
N ASP A 684 -0.92 3.75 24.34
CA ASP A 684 -1.68 3.05 25.37
C ASP A 684 -2.98 2.57 24.67
N ASN A 685 -3.23 1.25 24.69
CA ASN A 685 -4.33 0.60 23.96
C ASN A 685 -5.29 -0.07 24.94
N LEU A 686 -6.59 0.06 24.68
CA LEU A 686 -7.66 -0.65 25.37
C LEU A 686 -8.61 -1.22 24.32
N ASP A 687 -8.94 -2.50 24.42
CA ASP A 687 -9.79 -3.23 23.49
C ASP A 687 -10.81 -4.07 24.27
N ALA A 688 -12.03 -4.15 23.73
CA ALA A 688 -13.09 -5.05 24.19
C ALA A 688 -13.78 -5.66 22.97
N SER A 689 -14.05 -6.98 22.98
CA SER A 689 -14.75 -7.66 21.90
C SER A 689 -15.74 -8.68 22.49
N LEU A 690 -16.99 -8.59 22.11
CA LEU A 690 -18.02 -9.58 22.36
C LEU A 690 -18.22 -10.43 21.12
N GLU A 691 -18.04 -11.75 21.23
CA GLU A 691 -17.99 -12.67 20.11
C GLU A 691 -18.97 -13.82 20.36
N TRP A 692 -19.97 -13.96 19.47
CA TRP A 692 -20.99 -15.00 19.52
C TRP A 692 -20.83 -15.94 18.31
N TYR A 693 -20.51 -17.20 18.59
CA TYR A 693 -20.23 -18.26 17.62
C TYR A 693 -21.39 -19.27 17.60
N PHE A 694 -22.51 -18.90 17.00
CA PHE A 694 -23.77 -19.67 17.07
C PHE A 694 -23.84 -20.86 16.08
N SER A 695 -22.85 -21.00 15.18
CA SER A 695 -22.71 -22.19 14.32
C SER A 695 -21.25 -22.33 13.81
N ARG A 696 -20.94 -23.43 13.14
CA ARG A 696 -19.60 -23.71 12.57
C ARG A 696 -19.11 -22.63 11.59
N THR A 697 -20.03 -21.96 10.92
CA THR A 697 -19.73 -20.87 9.96
C THR A 697 -20.43 -19.57 10.34
N GLY A 698 -21.18 -19.55 11.45
CA GLY A 698 -21.99 -18.45 11.91
C GLY A 698 -21.38 -17.76 13.11
N SER A 699 -21.09 -16.46 12.96
CA SER A 699 -20.63 -15.62 14.07
C SER A 699 -21.12 -14.18 13.95
N LEU A 700 -21.29 -13.53 15.10
CA LEU A 700 -21.52 -12.11 15.26
C LEU A 700 -20.51 -11.56 16.27
N THR A 701 -19.73 -10.58 15.85
CA THR A 701 -18.70 -9.94 16.68
C THR A 701 -18.97 -8.44 16.78
N ALA A 702 -18.91 -7.89 17.99
CA ALA A 702 -18.91 -6.46 18.26
C ALA A 702 -17.66 -6.10 19.06
N ALA A 703 -16.81 -5.24 18.55
CA ALA A 703 -15.58 -4.82 19.20
C ALA A 703 -15.52 -3.28 19.35
N ALA A 704 -14.96 -2.81 20.46
CA ALA A 704 -14.67 -1.41 20.71
C ALA A 704 -13.18 -1.25 21.05
N PHE A 705 -12.57 -0.14 20.60
CA PHE A 705 -11.16 0.12 20.85
C PHE A 705 -10.89 1.59 21.15
N TYR A 706 -9.84 1.82 21.94
CA TYR A 706 -9.30 3.14 22.25
C TYR A 706 -7.79 3.09 22.23
N LYS A 707 -7.15 4.02 21.50
CA LYS A 707 -5.69 4.18 21.45
C LYS A 707 -5.33 5.63 21.74
N ARG A 708 -4.39 5.85 22.67
CA ARG A 708 -3.76 7.14 22.94
C ARG A 708 -2.32 7.08 22.48
N ILE A 709 -1.97 7.89 21.49
CA ILE A 709 -0.66 7.85 20.81
C ILE A 709 0.13 9.09 21.24
N LYS A 710 1.27 8.87 21.90
CA LYS A 710 2.23 9.92 22.26
C LYS A 710 3.33 10.00 21.21
N ASN A 711 3.93 11.20 21.04
CA ASN A 711 4.95 11.46 20.04
C ASN A 711 4.47 11.09 18.63
N TYR A 712 3.23 11.38 18.28
CA TYR A 712 2.70 11.10 16.95
C TYR A 712 3.57 11.80 15.92
N ILE A 713 4.00 11.07 14.87
CA ILE A 713 4.85 11.59 13.81
C ILE A 713 3.96 12.04 12.66
N GLN A 714 4.04 13.31 12.32
CA GLN A 714 3.37 13.88 11.15
C GLN A 714 4.27 14.90 10.45
N THR A 715 3.96 15.22 9.21
CA THR A 715 4.59 16.31 8.48
C THR A 715 4.18 17.64 9.13
N ALA A 716 5.14 18.51 9.36
CA ALA A 716 4.93 19.84 9.90
C ALA A 716 5.97 20.79 9.34
N VAL A 717 5.63 22.07 9.25
CA VAL A 717 6.54 23.13 8.88
C VAL A 717 7.14 23.75 10.15
N SER A 718 8.44 23.97 10.13
CA SER A 718 9.16 24.64 11.22
C SER A 718 10.14 25.66 10.66
N THR A 719 10.24 26.82 11.27
CA THR A 719 11.23 27.82 10.88
C THR A 719 12.62 27.42 11.38
N ARG A 720 13.60 27.39 10.47
CA ARG A 720 15.01 27.16 10.80
C ARG A 720 15.85 28.31 10.26
N ASN A 721 16.61 28.94 11.13
CA ASN A 721 17.64 29.91 10.70
C ASN A 721 18.88 29.16 10.19
N VAL A 722 19.34 29.52 8.99
CA VAL A 722 20.51 28.92 8.33
C VAL A 722 21.51 30.01 8.02
N THR A 723 22.75 29.82 8.47
CA THR A 723 23.88 30.70 8.18
C THR A 723 24.76 30.09 7.10
N PHE A 724 25.09 30.86 6.08
CA PHE A 724 26.00 30.47 5.01
C PHE A 724 27.45 30.88 5.34
N GLU A 725 28.42 30.35 4.57
CA GLU A 725 29.85 30.61 4.80
C GLU A 725 30.24 32.10 4.66
N ASN A 726 29.50 32.87 3.89
CA ASN A 726 29.65 34.34 3.75
C ASN A 726 29.19 35.11 4.99
N GLY A 727 28.57 34.42 5.98
CA GLY A 727 28.05 35.02 7.22
C GLY A 727 26.57 35.44 7.17
N ASP A 728 25.94 35.41 5.99
CA ASP A 728 24.53 35.74 5.82
C ASP A 728 23.63 34.65 6.42
N SER A 729 22.51 35.05 6.99
CA SER A 729 21.57 34.15 7.66
C SER A 729 20.14 34.42 7.22
N TYR A 730 19.46 33.34 6.84
CA TYR A 730 18.08 33.41 6.35
C TYR A 730 17.20 32.44 7.10
N ASN A 731 15.90 32.76 7.23
CA ASN A 731 14.91 31.90 7.80
C ASN A 731 14.27 31.03 6.72
N TYR A 732 14.35 29.71 6.90
CA TYR A 732 13.72 28.73 6.02
C TYR A 732 12.53 28.10 6.70
N GLU A 733 11.42 27.97 6.00
CA GLU A 733 10.32 27.06 6.35
C GLU A 733 10.69 25.64 5.92
N VAL A 734 11.05 24.83 6.91
CA VAL A 734 11.44 23.42 6.67
C VAL A 734 10.23 22.55 6.87
N THR A 735 9.71 22.00 5.78
CA THR A 735 8.71 20.93 5.83
C THR A 735 9.40 19.61 6.17
N SER A 736 9.13 19.07 7.35
CA SER A 736 9.80 17.87 7.86
C SER A 736 8.86 17.05 8.74
N TYR A 737 9.29 15.83 9.08
CA TYR A 737 8.59 15.00 10.05
C TYR A 737 8.92 15.46 11.47
N ASN A 738 7.88 15.66 12.29
CA ASN A 738 8.04 16.07 13.68
C ASN A 738 7.20 15.21 14.62
N ASN A 739 7.72 14.99 15.84
CA ASN A 739 6.92 14.42 16.90
C ASN A 739 6.01 15.51 17.46
N VAL A 740 4.73 15.44 17.15
CA VAL A 740 3.72 16.36 17.66
C VAL A 740 3.10 15.83 18.97
N ALA A 741 2.11 16.53 19.50
CA ALA A 741 1.41 16.17 20.72
C ALA A 741 0.69 14.81 20.62
N THR A 742 -0.23 14.53 21.49
CA THR A 742 -0.94 13.26 21.61
C THR A 742 -2.04 13.15 20.56
N GLY A 743 -1.98 12.12 19.71
CA GLY A 743 -3.10 11.66 18.89
C GLY A 743 -4.03 10.72 19.65
N LYS A 744 -5.31 10.69 19.29
CA LYS A 744 -6.31 9.78 19.85
C LYS A 744 -7.07 9.11 18.72
N VAL A 745 -7.33 7.81 18.87
CA VAL A 745 -8.15 7.01 17.96
C VAL A 745 -9.11 6.18 18.80
N LYS A 746 -10.39 6.21 18.49
CA LYS A 746 -11.42 5.37 19.11
C LYS A 746 -12.43 4.92 18.06
N GLY A 747 -13.07 3.80 18.31
CA GLY A 747 -14.06 3.32 17.37
C GLY A 747 -14.70 2.02 17.81
N PHE A 748 -15.55 1.52 16.93
CA PHE A 748 -16.15 0.21 17.08
C PHE A 748 -16.23 -0.52 15.73
N GLU A 749 -16.23 -1.84 15.81
CA GLU A 749 -16.29 -2.78 14.68
C GLU A 749 -17.46 -3.73 14.91
N LEU A 750 -18.24 -4.00 13.85
CA LEU A 750 -19.24 -5.06 13.81
C LEU A 750 -18.88 -6.01 12.68
N ALA A 751 -18.99 -7.31 12.91
CA ALA A 751 -18.81 -8.32 11.89
C ALA A 751 -19.83 -9.42 12.04
N TYR A 752 -20.40 -9.83 10.93
CA TYR A 752 -21.35 -10.94 10.82
C TYR A 752 -20.93 -11.87 9.70
N GLN A 753 -20.99 -13.15 9.93
CA GLN A 753 -20.87 -14.15 8.87
C GLN A 753 -21.78 -15.35 9.17
N GLN A 754 -22.39 -15.92 8.12
CA GLN A 754 -23.19 -17.15 8.23
C GLN A 754 -23.43 -17.77 6.86
N PHE A 755 -23.41 -19.09 6.76
CA PHE A 755 -24.13 -19.84 5.74
C PHE A 755 -25.53 -20.17 6.24
N PHE A 756 -26.54 -20.04 5.38
CA PHE A 756 -27.97 -20.24 5.72
C PHE A 756 -28.38 -21.71 5.52
N ASP A 757 -27.65 -22.63 6.17
CA ASP A 757 -27.84 -24.09 6.06
C ASP A 757 -29.26 -24.55 6.46
N PHE A 758 -29.96 -23.71 7.22
CA PHE A 758 -31.34 -23.95 7.63
C PHE A 758 -32.37 -23.71 6.50
N LEU A 759 -31.96 -23.14 5.37
CA LEU A 759 -32.83 -22.93 4.21
C LEU A 759 -32.96 -24.23 3.38
N PRO A 760 -34.12 -24.49 2.75
CA PRO A 760 -34.34 -25.72 2.02
C PRO A 760 -33.67 -25.73 0.64
N GLY A 761 -33.22 -26.93 0.20
CA GLY A 761 -32.74 -27.19 -1.15
C GLY A 761 -31.59 -26.28 -1.58
N PRO A 762 -31.61 -25.72 -2.82
CA PRO A 762 -30.52 -24.87 -3.32
C PRO A 762 -30.27 -23.64 -2.48
N LEU A 763 -31.24 -23.15 -1.71
CA LEU A 763 -31.06 -21.97 -0.87
C LEU A 763 -30.10 -22.22 0.33
N SER A 764 -29.87 -23.47 0.73
CA SER A 764 -28.88 -23.82 1.77
C SER A 764 -27.43 -23.49 1.38
N GLY A 765 -27.17 -23.27 0.10
CA GLY A 765 -25.87 -22.79 -0.41
C GLY A 765 -25.63 -21.31 -0.19
N LEU A 766 -26.67 -20.52 0.15
CA LEU A 766 -26.53 -19.08 0.38
C LEU A 766 -25.78 -18.81 1.69
N GLY A 767 -24.98 -17.76 1.68
CA GLY A 767 -24.29 -17.21 2.83
C GLY A 767 -24.05 -15.73 2.70
N MET A 768 -23.71 -15.12 3.81
CA MET A 768 -23.39 -13.69 3.88
C MET A 768 -22.20 -13.43 4.81
N GLN A 769 -21.37 -12.51 4.44
CA GLN A 769 -20.35 -11.91 5.29
C GLN A 769 -20.50 -10.39 5.22
N ALA A 770 -20.53 -9.72 6.36
CA ALA A 770 -20.62 -8.26 6.41
C ALA A 770 -19.75 -7.72 7.56
N ASN A 771 -19.11 -6.61 7.33
CA ASN A 771 -18.45 -5.87 8.39
C ASN A 771 -18.73 -4.38 8.26
N PHE A 772 -18.73 -3.70 9.40
CA PHE A 772 -18.86 -2.26 9.52
C PHE A 772 -17.87 -1.75 10.55
N THR A 773 -17.24 -0.63 10.25
CA THR A 773 -16.27 0.02 11.13
C THR A 773 -16.57 1.51 11.23
N TYR A 774 -16.65 2.01 12.45
CA TYR A 774 -16.62 3.41 12.81
C TYR A 774 -15.33 3.76 13.48
N VAL A 775 -14.63 4.81 13.00
CA VAL A 775 -13.39 5.31 13.62
C VAL A 775 -13.47 6.83 13.77
N ASP A 776 -13.27 7.31 14.97
CA ASP A 776 -13.08 8.72 15.28
C ASP A 776 -11.63 8.95 15.70
N SER A 777 -10.94 9.85 14.98
CA SER A 777 -9.53 10.13 15.21
C SER A 777 -9.29 11.63 15.28
N LYS A 778 -8.31 12.00 16.10
CA LYS A 778 -7.88 13.38 16.26
C LYS A 778 -6.38 13.46 16.45
N ALA A 779 -5.76 14.39 15.74
CA ALA A 779 -4.38 14.84 15.94
C ALA A 779 -4.32 16.37 15.85
N PRO A 780 -3.33 17.04 16.47
CA PRO A 780 -3.13 18.46 16.27
C PRO A 780 -2.95 18.79 14.80
N SER A 781 -3.53 19.91 14.36
CA SER A 781 -3.29 20.41 12.99
C SER A 781 -1.82 20.79 12.81
N PRO A 782 -1.18 20.46 11.69
CA PRO A 782 0.15 20.94 11.34
C PRO A 782 0.16 22.41 10.88
N ALA A 783 -1.00 23.10 10.88
CA ALA A 783 -1.15 24.46 10.38
C ALA A 783 -0.15 25.44 10.99
N THR A 784 0.44 26.28 10.15
CA THR A 784 1.47 27.25 10.50
C THR A 784 0.90 28.59 10.97
N ALA A 785 -0.36 28.89 10.65
CA ALA A 785 -1.03 30.12 11.05
C ALA A 785 -2.49 29.84 11.45
N GLY A 786 -2.86 30.19 12.67
CA GLY A 786 -4.21 30.07 13.19
C GLY A 786 -4.32 29.23 14.45
N PRO A 787 -5.48 29.17 15.09
CA PRO A 787 -5.68 28.35 16.26
C PRO A 787 -5.49 26.86 15.92
N VAL A 788 -4.68 26.17 16.71
CA VAL A 788 -4.45 24.73 16.56
C VAL A 788 -5.78 24.02 16.75
N THR A 789 -6.33 23.50 15.66
CA THR A 789 -7.53 22.67 15.69
C THR A 789 -7.16 21.22 15.49
N ASP A 790 -7.84 20.32 16.19
CA ASP A 790 -7.70 18.88 15.95
C ASP A 790 -8.20 18.52 14.54
N VAL A 791 -7.40 17.79 13.80
CA VAL A 791 -7.75 17.26 12.46
C VAL A 791 -7.90 15.74 12.51
N PRO A 792 -8.69 15.11 11.63
CA PRO A 792 -8.66 13.66 11.46
C PRO A 792 -7.27 13.18 11.05
N LEU A 793 -6.91 11.95 11.42
CA LEU A 793 -5.70 11.32 10.92
C LEU A 793 -5.80 11.06 9.42
N GLU A 794 -4.65 11.14 8.73
CA GLU A 794 -4.55 10.93 7.29
C GLU A 794 -4.92 9.49 6.90
N LEU A 795 -5.50 9.32 5.70
CA LEU A 795 -5.87 8.05 5.07
C LEU A 795 -6.96 7.25 5.82
N LEU A 796 -7.65 7.87 6.76
CA LEU A 796 -8.65 7.28 7.63
C LEU A 796 -10.07 7.76 7.32
N SER A 797 -10.92 6.84 6.83
CA SER A 797 -12.37 7.10 6.70
C SER A 797 -13.08 6.88 8.03
N LYS A 798 -14.02 7.76 8.35
CA LYS A 798 -14.82 7.67 9.57
C LYS A 798 -15.75 6.45 9.57
N TYR A 799 -16.32 6.12 8.41
CA TYR A 799 -17.20 4.98 8.19
C TYR A 799 -16.64 4.12 7.06
N ASN A 800 -16.67 2.81 7.26
CA ASN A 800 -16.26 1.81 6.27
C ASN A 800 -17.12 0.57 6.44
N TYR A 801 -17.63 0.00 5.34
CA TYR A 801 -18.31 -1.28 5.37
C TYR A 801 -17.98 -2.14 4.14
N ASN A 802 -18.09 -3.43 4.33
CA ASN A 802 -17.96 -4.44 3.31
C ASN A 802 -19.10 -5.46 3.45
N ILE A 803 -19.78 -5.76 2.35
CA ILE A 803 -20.88 -6.73 2.30
C ILE A 803 -20.57 -7.73 1.19
N VAL A 804 -20.60 -9.01 1.54
CA VAL A 804 -20.30 -10.12 0.61
C VAL A 804 -21.46 -11.10 0.63
N GLY A 805 -22.16 -11.24 -0.49
CA GLY A 805 -23.08 -12.34 -0.74
C GLY A 805 -22.27 -13.55 -1.23
N ILE A 806 -22.56 -14.73 -0.68
CA ILE A 806 -21.86 -15.99 -0.97
C ILE A 806 -22.87 -17.02 -1.40
N TYR A 807 -22.51 -17.85 -2.35
CA TYR A 807 -23.22 -19.08 -2.69
C TYR A 807 -22.24 -20.22 -2.86
N GLU A 808 -22.45 -21.33 -2.16
CA GLU A 808 -21.64 -22.54 -2.30
C GLU A 808 -22.53 -23.77 -2.15
N LEU A 809 -22.72 -24.49 -3.25
CA LEU A 809 -23.45 -25.76 -3.26
C LEU A 809 -22.95 -26.69 -4.38
N GLY A 810 -22.66 -27.93 -4.04
CA GLY A 810 -22.08 -28.90 -4.97
C GLY A 810 -20.72 -28.40 -5.50
N GLY A 811 -20.52 -28.40 -6.83
CA GLY A 811 -19.29 -27.93 -7.46
C GLY A 811 -19.25 -26.43 -7.71
N LEU A 812 -20.33 -25.69 -7.45
CA LEU A 812 -20.46 -24.26 -7.73
C LEU A 812 -20.19 -23.42 -6.47
N SER A 813 -19.29 -22.44 -6.58
CA SER A 813 -19.15 -21.36 -5.61
C SER A 813 -19.21 -20.01 -6.31
N ALA A 814 -19.94 -19.06 -5.75
CA ALA A 814 -20.03 -17.70 -6.27
C ALA A 814 -19.99 -16.67 -5.14
N ARG A 815 -19.53 -15.46 -5.47
CA ARG A 815 -19.37 -14.39 -4.50
C ARG A 815 -19.53 -13.04 -5.18
N VAL A 816 -20.23 -12.13 -4.51
CA VAL A 816 -20.36 -10.72 -4.89
C VAL A 816 -20.01 -9.87 -3.68
N ALA A 817 -19.05 -9.00 -3.80
CA ALA A 817 -18.54 -8.14 -2.73
C ALA A 817 -18.71 -6.66 -3.08
N TYR A 818 -19.31 -5.88 -2.19
CA TYR A 818 -19.38 -4.43 -2.28
C TYR A 818 -18.66 -3.81 -1.09
N ASN A 819 -17.62 -3.01 -1.40
CA ASN A 819 -16.82 -2.27 -0.43
C ASN A 819 -17.15 -0.79 -0.54
N TRP A 820 -17.40 -0.11 0.57
CA TRP A 820 -17.64 1.33 0.62
C TRP A 820 -16.90 1.98 1.78
N ARG A 821 -16.39 3.20 1.55
CA ARG A 821 -15.79 4.04 2.57
C ARG A 821 -16.20 5.51 2.44
N SER A 822 -16.39 6.18 3.58
CA SER A 822 -16.70 7.62 3.63
C SER A 822 -15.46 8.46 3.28
N LYS A 823 -15.68 9.75 3.10
CA LYS A 823 -14.61 10.74 2.88
C LYS A 823 -13.52 10.65 3.95
N TYR A 824 -12.30 10.99 3.55
CA TYR A 824 -11.13 11.00 4.45
C TYR A 824 -10.08 12.02 4.00
N VAL A 825 -9.22 12.43 4.94
CA VAL A 825 -8.06 13.27 4.67
C VAL A 825 -6.98 12.43 3.99
N VAL A 826 -6.54 12.84 2.80
CA VAL A 826 -5.41 12.22 2.09
C VAL A 826 -4.11 12.72 2.69
N THR A 827 -4.00 14.03 2.87
CA THR A 827 -2.91 14.71 3.58
C THR A 827 -3.43 15.97 4.27
N THR A 828 -2.84 16.30 5.39
CA THR A 828 -3.19 17.51 6.16
C THR A 828 -2.48 18.76 5.65
N ALA A 829 -1.41 18.60 4.86
CA ALA A 829 -0.64 19.69 4.26
C ALA A 829 -0.37 19.36 2.79
N GLY A 830 -1.23 19.80 1.90
CA GLY A 830 -1.07 19.65 0.46
C GLY A 830 0.03 20.58 -0.05
N ASN A 831 0.98 20.04 -0.82
CA ASN A 831 1.99 20.86 -1.47
C ASN A 831 1.34 21.83 -2.48
N GLY A 832 1.77 23.10 -2.49
CA GLY A 832 1.24 24.14 -3.35
C GLY A 832 -0.15 24.68 -2.98
N THR A 833 -0.72 24.26 -1.84
CA THR A 833 -2.12 24.59 -1.45
C THR A 833 -2.20 25.65 -0.35
N GLY A 834 -1.10 26.27 0.07
CA GLY A 834 -1.05 27.04 1.32
C GLY A 834 -1.32 26.18 2.57
N ASN A 835 -0.93 24.89 2.53
CA ASN A 835 -1.17 23.89 3.56
C ASN A 835 -2.66 23.51 3.76
N LEU A 836 -3.51 23.67 2.76
CA LEU A 836 -4.87 23.17 2.81
C LEU A 836 -4.88 21.64 2.83
N PRO A 837 -5.74 21.01 3.66
CA PRO A 837 -5.90 19.56 3.63
C PRO A 837 -6.53 19.10 2.30
N ILE A 838 -6.08 17.93 1.83
CA ILE A 838 -6.68 17.27 0.67
C ILE A 838 -7.60 16.17 1.17
N PHE A 839 -8.85 16.18 0.71
CA PHE A 839 -9.84 15.15 1.03
C PHE A 839 -10.11 14.26 -0.18
N ASN A 840 -10.34 12.98 0.06
CA ASN A 840 -10.93 12.06 -0.90
C ASN A 840 -12.44 11.95 -0.63
N GLU A 841 -13.25 12.00 -1.68
CA GLU A 841 -14.68 11.80 -1.59
C GLU A 841 -15.06 10.35 -1.22
N PRO A 842 -16.30 10.13 -0.73
CA PRO A 842 -16.78 8.76 -0.53
C PRO A 842 -16.78 7.97 -1.84
N PHE A 843 -16.41 6.70 -1.78
CA PHE A 843 -16.50 5.82 -2.95
C PHE A 843 -16.77 4.37 -2.56
N GLY A 844 -17.33 3.61 -3.51
CA GLY A 844 -17.58 2.18 -3.38
C GLY A 844 -17.15 1.42 -4.62
N GLN A 845 -16.83 0.13 -4.47
CA GLN A 845 -16.40 -0.76 -5.54
C GLN A 845 -17.14 -2.10 -5.43
N LEU A 846 -17.58 -2.61 -6.57
CA LEU A 846 -18.23 -3.92 -6.71
C LEU A 846 -17.29 -4.90 -7.39
N ASP A 847 -17.08 -6.05 -6.76
CA ASP A 847 -16.30 -7.17 -7.26
C ASP A 847 -17.15 -8.45 -7.23
N ALA A 848 -16.89 -9.39 -8.15
CA ALA A 848 -17.58 -10.68 -8.19
C ALA A 848 -16.64 -11.80 -8.61
N SER A 849 -16.93 -13.01 -8.13
CA SER A 849 -16.20 -14.24 -8.49
C SER A 849 -17.16 -15.42 -8.57
N MET A 850 -16.94 -16.29 -9.56
CA MET A 850 -17.68 -17.54 -9.72
C MET A 850 -16.71 -18.66 -10.08
N SER A 851 -16.73 -19.76 -9.32
CA SER A 851 -15.88 -20.92 -9.51
C SER A 851 -16.73 -22.17 -9.66
N TYR A 852 -16.36 -23.03 -10.58
CA TYR A 852 -17.01 -24.33 -10.79
C TYR A 852 -15.97 -25.46 -10.83
N ASN A 853 -16.14 -26.43 -9.92
CA ASN A 853 -15.33 -27.64 -9.88
C ASN A 853 -15.87 -28.60 -10.94
N VAL A 854 -15.20 -28.68 -12.09
CA VAL A 854 -15.55 -29.59 -13.19
C VAL A 854 -15.31 -31.05 -12.79
N THR A 855 -14.22 -31.28 -12.08
CA THR A 855 -13.89 -32.54 -11.39
C THR A 855 -13.32 -32.18 -10.00
N PRO A 856 -13.14 -33.15 -9.09
CA PRO A 856 -12.45 -32.88 -7.82
C PRO A 856 -11.05 -32.27 -7.97
N GLN A 857 -10.37 -32.57 -9.11
CA GLN A 857 -9.01 -32.10 -9.40
C GLN A 857 -8.96 -30.86 -10.29
N PHE A 858 -10.04 -30.51 -11.00
CA PHE A 858 -10.04 -29.43 -11.98
C PHE A 858 -11.17 -28.44 -11.77
N ALA A 859 -10.81 -27.15 -11.62
CA ALA A 859 -11.75 -26.06 -11.43
C ALA A 859 -11.51 -24.92 -12.43
N LEU A 860 -12.60 -24.26 -12.81
CA LEU A 860 -12.60 -23.01 -13.58
C LEU A 860 -13.17 -21.87 -12.73
N THR A 861 -12.51 -20.71 -12.75
CA THR A 861 -12.96 -19.52 -12.01
C THR A 861 -13.01 -18.32 -12.93
N LEU A 862 -14.11 -17.57 -12.87
CA LEU A 862 -14.30 -16.27 -13.52
C LEU A 862 -14.36 -15.18 -12.45
N ASP A 863 -13.47 -14.18 -12.53
CA ASP A 863 -13.40 -13.06 -11.60
C ASP A 863 -13.62 -11.74 -12.32
N GLY A 864 -14.34 -10.81 -11.68
CA GLY A 864 -14.51 -9.43 -12.12
C GLY A 864 -14.21 -8.47 -10.97
N VAL A 865 -13.40 -7.46 -11.22
CA VAL A 865 -12.99 -6.43 -10.25
C VAL A 865 -13.34 -5.05 -10.80
N ASN A 866 -13.80 -4.15 -9.94
CA ASN A 866 -14.24 -2.80 -10.29
C ASN A 866 -15.39 -2.79 -11.32
N LEU A 867 -16.35 -3.70 -11.17
CA LEU A 867 -17.45 -3.90 -12.14
C LEU A 867 -18.32 -2.65 -12.33
N THR A 868 -18.39 -1.78 -11.34
CA THR A 868 -19.14 -0.51 -11.38
C THR A 868 -18.37 0.65 -12.00
N ASN A 869 -17.13 0.42 -12.47
CA ASN A 869 -16.28 1.48 -13.01
C ASN A 869 -16.18 2.69 -12.06
N THR A 870 -15.77 2.44 -10.85
CA THR A 870 -15.74 3.45 -9.78
C THR A 870 -14.82 4.62 -10.14
N ARG A 871 -15.36 5.84 -10.09
CA ARG A 871 -14.60 7.09 -10.14
C ARG A 871 -14.18 7.48 -8.73
N ARG A 872 -12.98 8.03 -8.61
CA ARG A 872 -12.48 8.60 -7.35
C ARG A 872 -12.22 10.07 -7.55
N ALA A 873 -12.66 10.89 -6.60
CA ALA A 873 -12.44 12.32 -6.63
C ALA A 873 -11.78 12.81 -5.33
N THR A 874 -10.96 13.85 -5.46
CA THR A 874 -10.33 14.56 -4.34
C THR A 874 -10.60 16.05 -4.44
N TYR A 875 -10.50 16.78 -3.31
CA TYR A 875 -10.71 18.22 -3.26
C TYR A 875 -9.82 18.91 -2.21
N PHE A 876 -9.58 20.22 -2.37
CA PHE A 876 -8.77 21.03 -1.48
C PHE A 876 -9.63 21.72 -0.42
N GLY A 877 -9.56 21.28 0.82
CA GLY A 877 -10.25 21.89 1.97
C GLY A 877 -11.75 21.75 1.95
N ILE A 878 -12.43 22.26 0.94
CA ILE A 878 -13.88 22.22 0.74
C ILE A 878 -14.24 21.67 -0.65
N ASP A 879 -15.43 21.10 -0.78
CA ASP A 879 -15.89 20.37 -1.98
C ASP A 879 -16.08 21.22 -3.23
N THR A 880 -16.22 22.56 -3.08
CA THR A 880 -16.25 23.51 -4.21
C THR A 880 -14.90 23.66 -4.90
N ARG A 881 -13.81 23.07 -4.36
CA ARG A 881 -12.43 23.14 -4.90
C ARG A 881 -11.93 21.75 -5.28
N PRO A 882 -12.46 21.14 -6.36
CA PRO A 882 -12.02 19.81 -6.81
C PRO A 882 -10.53 19.82 -7.12
N ARG A 883 -9.87 18.67 -6.85
CA ARG A 883 -8.46 18.45 -7.18
C ARG A 883 -8.31 17.47 -8.32
N ASP A 884 -8.59 16.20 -8.08
CA ASP A 884 -8.44 15.15 -9.09
C ASP A 884 -9.73 14.37 -9.24
N VAL A 885 -10.07 14.02 -10.47
CA VAL A 885 -11.04 12.96 -10.79
C VAL A 885 -10.31 11.87 -11.56
N VAL A 886 -10.46 10.62 -11.13
CA VAL A 886 -9.64 9.48 -11.59
C VAL A 886 -10.52 8.31 -11.97
N VAL A 887 -10.23 7.68 -13.11
CA VAL A 887 -10.80 6.40 -13.55
C VAL A 887 -9.69 5.37 -13.78
N ASN A 888 -9.99 4.07 -13.54
CA ASN A 888 -9.07 2.96 -13.70
C ASN A 888 -9.74 1.82 -14.46
N ASP A 889 -8.95 0.79 -14.83
CA ASP A 889 -9.45 -0.42 -15.47
C ASP A 889 -10.50 -1.16 -14.63
N ARG A 890 -11.44 -1.80 -15.31
CA ARG A 890 -12.11 -3.01 -14.84
C ARG A 890 -11.25 -4.20 -15.25
N ARG A 891 -11.21 -5.21 -14.42
CA ARG A 891 -10.48 -6.44 -14.71
C ARG A 891 -11.43 -7.63 -14.75
N ILE A 892 -11.35 -8.42 -15.80
CA ILE A 892 -12.03 -9.72 -15.92
C ILE A 892 -10.97 -10.79 -16.10
N SER A 893 -11.04 -11.87 -15.34
CA SER A 893 -10.03 -12.93 -15.35
C SER A 893 -10.68 -14.31 -15.43
N LEU A 894 -10.12 -15.19 -16.26
CA LEU A 894 -10.45 -16.60 -16.29
C LEU A 894 -9.26 -17.41 -15.79
N THR A 895 -9.51 -18.29 -14.83
CA THR A 895 -8.50 -19.17 -14.20
C THR A 895 -8.87 -20.62 -14.40
N ALA A 896 -7.94 -21.43 -14.86
CA ALA A 896 -7.96 -22.87 -14.80
C ALA A 896 -7.03 -23.34 -13.68
N ARG A 897 -7.49 -24.27 -12.82
CA ARG A 897 -6.71 -24.84 -11.73
C ARG A 897 -6.79 -26.34 -11.73
N ILE A 898 -5.64 -26.98 -11.51
CA ILE A 898 -5.51 -28.42 -11.33
C ILE A 898 -4.82 -28.67 -9.99
N SER A 899 -5.34 -29.60 -9.19
CA SER A 899 -4.69 -30.04 -7.95
C SER A 899 -4.81 -31.57 -7.81
N TYR A 900 -3.67 -32.20 -7.47
CA TYR A 900 -3.53 -33.62 -7.31
C TYR A 900 -3.05 -33.93 -5.89
#